data_482fbfedb03e1d33c2b64183a7c6a988
#
_entry.id   482fbfedb03e1d33c2b64183a7c6a988
#
_cell.length_a   1.000
_cell.length_b   1.000
_cell.length_c   1.000
_cell.angle_alpha   90.00
_cell.angle_beta   90.00
_cell.angle_gamma   90.00
#
_symmetry.space_group_name_H-M   'P 1'
#
loop_
_entity.id
_entity.type
_entity.pdbx_description
1 polymer ?
#
loop_
_entity_poly.entity_id
_entity_poly.type
_entity_poly.pdbx_seq_one_letter_code
_entity_poly.pdbx_strand_id
1 'polypeptide(L)'
;MDPSLPSVILFILIGYVLSSFDNRHHNVTRRYDYCVLGAGPAGLQMGYFLSKARRNYVILERNSGPGSFFNKYPRHRKLISINKIYTGRGNREFNLRHDWNSLLSDKPDLLFKRVSDEFYPPADAFPQYLSLFVGELGLRVQYGVDVGRIRAVQSATGRHYILTDQHASDYTCSVLLVATGLWVPHTVDFVGADLVEGYESISTNPEDYKDQAVLILGKGNSAFETAQSILGRASRVHMLSSSPVRLAWQTHYVGDLRAVNNELIDTYQLKSLDGLAEARLEKIVIAQQKEEGERRLGGKKKEKRKLLYLTLNKYMHSRNSFDATQEELPGHHIDNFPMRKPYDRVIRCLGFRFNFSIFDSSACPPNSENAKGRLPELTPWYEGKNTPGLFVLGTASHSRDYRSSAGGFVHGFRYTARAVHRLLEHRYHRNPWPSTQLLTTHLQSWILKRVDEASGPYQMFEVLGDVILLRGSRCEYLEEFPLQALPQLSSLSGHDVSMHGLIVVVMQYGKKKIDYLGRSRAETEWTNAWKSNFLHPVLYYYKTLPSVEEMKLRPNGWPLPRPQAIHHIVEDFLTEWDAPISHIQPLRRFLEHCLQTDLRAFYAESCFHLSLTHRTPPLFCQQGYLKQQGIPRNSQLRQRVHDAGLTHTERDVGTSDADSTFPNYLAPAGASVSSGLKLDL
;
A
#
# COMPACT_ATOMS: atom_id res chain seq x y z
N MET A 1 -24.51 -84.71 9.52
CA MET A 1 -24.16 -83.65 10.46
C MET A 1 -23.18 -82.72 9.74
N ASP A 2 -23.69 -81.59 9.34
CA ASP A 2 -22.99 -80.63 8.45
C ASP A 2 -22.24 -79.59 9.31
N PRO A 3 -20.92 -79.38 9.16
CA PRO A 3 -20.13 -78.55 10.06
C PRO A 3 -20.02 -77.07 9.62
N SER A 4 -20.97 -76.54 8.82
CA SER A 4 -20.85 -75.21 8.19
C SER A 4 -21.57 -74.04 8.91
N LEU A 5 -22.23 -74.26 10.07
CA LEU A 5 -23.01 -73.18 10.73
C LEU A 5 -22.29 -72.33 11.78
N PRO A 6 -21.11 -72.61 12.36
CA PRO A 6 -20.48 -71.72 13.30
C PRO A 6 -19.67 -70.56 12.63
N SER A 7 -19.18 -70.74 11.39
CA SER A 7 -18.30 -69.80 10.78
C SER A 7 -19.00 -68.53 10.21
N VAL A 8 -20.25 -68.67 9.79
CA VAL A 8 -21.03 -67.53 9.21
C VAL A 8 -21.51 -66.56 10.29
N ILE A 9 -21.85 -67.09 11.48
CA ILE A 9 -22.29 -66.26 12.63
C ILE A 9 -21.12 -65.47 13.21
N LEU A 10 -19.90 -66.02 13.19
CA LEU A 10 -18.70 -65.30 13.64
C LEU A 10 -18.29 -64.14 12.68
N PHE A 11 -18.46 -64.35 11.37
CA PHE A 11 -18.22 -63.27 10.39
C PHE A 11 -19.26 -62.14 10.43
N ILE A 12 -20.52 -62.47 10.74
CA ILE A 12 -21.59 -61.49 10.92
C ILE A 12 -21.37 -60.66 12.21
N LEU A 13 -20.96 -61.32 13.31
CA LEU A 13 -20.66 -60.68 14.58
C LEU A 13 -19.36 -59.79 14.48
N ILE A 14 -18.33 -60.24 13.78
CA ILE A 14 -17.13 -59.46 13.53
C ILE A 14 -17.45 -58.28 12.57
N GLY A 15 -18.30 -58.46 11.56
CA GLY A 15 -18.80 -57.39 10.70
C GLY A 15 -19.62 -56.35 11.46
N TYR A 16 -20.46 -56.77 12.43
CA TYR A 16 -21.25 -55.88 13.28
C TYR A 16 -20.39 -55.18 14.34
N VAL A 17 -19.36 -55.82 14.88
CA VAL A 17 -18.41 -55.17 15.81
C VAL A 17 -17.45 -54.23 15.07
N LEU A 18 -17.07 -54.52 13.82
CA LEU A 18 -16.26 -53.64 13.00
C LEU A 18 -17.07 -52.47 12.39
N SER A 19 -18.41 -52.59 12.24
CA SER A 19 -19.27 -51.48 11.80
C SER A 19 -19.73 -50.57 12.95
N SER A 20 -19.55 -50.99 14.21
CA SER A 20 -19.78 -50.14 15.39
C SER A 20 -18.52 -49.47 15.91
N PHE A 21 -17.35 -49.75 15.32
CA PHE A 21 -16.15 -48.97 15.57
C PHE A 21 -16.17 -47.69 14.71
N ASP A 22 -16.83 -46.71 15.28
CA ASP A 22 -16.36 -45.37 15.40
C ASP A 22 -16.33 -44.53 14.13
N ASN A 23 -17.51 -44.06 13.74
CA ASN A 23 -17.66 -42.76 13.12
C ASN A 23 -17.60 -41.62 14.20
N ARG A 24 -16.82 -41.76 15.24
CA ARG A 24 -16.30 -40.61 15.94
C ARG A 24 -15.16 -40.09 15.11
N HIS A 25 -15.46 -39.17 14.19
CA HIS A 25 -14.50 -38.17 13.76
C HIS A 25 -13.99 -37.51 15.06
N HIS A 26 -12.88 -38.00 15.58
CA HIS A 26 -12.09 -37.23 16.52
C HIS A 26 -11.77 -35.95 15.78
N ASN A 27 -12.52 -34.91 16.09
CA ASN A 27 -12.19 -33.55 15.71
C ASN A 27 -10.81 -33.25 16.31
N VAL A 28 -9.75 -33.58 15.57
CA VAL A 28 -8.38 -33.25 15.97
C VAL A 28 -8.27 -31.74 15.95
N THR A 29 -8.56 -31.13 17.10
CA THR A 29 -8.41 -29.70 17.26
C THR A 29 -6.93 -29.35 17.14
N ARG A 30 -6.54 -28.78 15.99
CA ARG A 30 -5.18 -28.30 15.74
C ARG A 30 -4.98 -26.98 16.44
N ARG A 31 -4.03 -26.89 17.36
CA ARG A 31 -3.78 -25.69 18.14
C ARG A 31 -2.49 -24.98 17.69
N TYR A 32 -2.59 -23.69 17.46
CA TYR A 32 -1.49 -22.80 17.08
C TYR A 32 -1.50 -21.53 17.94
N ASP A 33 -0.36 -20.87 18.06
CA ASP A 33 -0.32 -19.53 18.65
C ASP A 33 -0.91 -18.50 17.67
N TYR A 34 -0.58 -18.67 16.38
CA TYR A 34 -1.01 -17.77 15.29
C TYR A 34 -1.67 -18.55 14.16
N CYS A 35 -2.88 -18.16 13.79
CA CYS A 35 -3.49 -18.55 12.53
C CYS A 35 -3.46 -17.37 11.56
N VAL A 36 -2.90 -17.57 10.37
CA VAL A 36 -2.93 -16.61 9.27
C VAL A 36 -3.95 -17.11 8.26
N LEU A 37 -4.99 -16.32 8.00
CA LEU A 37 -6.04 -16.69 7.06
C LEU A 37 -5.80 -16.02 5.70
N GLY A 38 -5.42 -16.83 4.71
CA GLY A 38 -5.10 -16.44 3.33
C GLY A 38 -3.59 -16.45 3.03
N ALA A 39 -3.19 -17.13 1.94
CA ALA A 39 -1.83 -17.18 1.41
C ALA A 39 -1.63 -16.18 0.26
N GLY A 40 -2.27 -15.03 0.33
CA GLY A 40 -1.95 -13.86 -0.47
C GLY A 40 -0.65 -13.19 0.00
N PRO A 41 -0.19 -12.14 -0.69
CA PRO A 41 1.10 -11.50 -0.39
C PRO A 41 1.21 -11.00 1.07
N ALA A 42 0.13 -10.53 1.68
CA ALA A 42 0.15 -10.07 3.08
C ALA A 42 0.27 -11.24 4.08
N GLY A 43 -0.45 -12.34 3.83
CA GLY A 43 -0.37 -13.53 4.67
C GLY A 43 0.99 -14.20 4.59
N LEU A 44 1.57 -14.29 3.39
CA LEU A 44 2.91 -14.82 3.20
C LEU A 44 3.99 -13.92 3.82
N GLN A 45 3.83 -12.60 3.72
CA GLN A 45 4.73 -11.65 4.38
C GLN A 45 4.72 -11.84 5.90
N MET A 46 3.56 -11.98 6.51
CA MET A 46 3.43 -12.26 7.94
C MET A 46 3.97 -13.65 8.28
N GLY A 47 3.66 -14.66 7.48
CA GLY A 47 4.19 -16.01 7.64
C GLY A 47 5.73 -16.06 7.64
N TYR A 48 6.37 -15.26 6.79
CA TYR A 48 7.82 -15.10 6.81
C TYR A 48 8.33 -14.54 8.14
N PHE A 49 7.72 -13.48 8.66
CA PHE A 49 8.13 -12.91 9.95
C PHE A 49 7.93 -13.88 11.11
N LEU A 50 6.80 -14.58 11.16
CA LEU A 50 6.52 -15.59 12.18
C LEU A 50 7.49 -16.78 12.09
N SER A 51 7.82 -17.23 10.87
CA SER A 51 8.79 -18.29 10.63
C SER A 51 10.20 -17.89 11.10
N LYS A 52 10.62 -16.68 10.74
CA LYS A 52 11.92 -16.12 11.17
C LYS A 52 12.02 -16.02 12.70
N ALA A 53 10.93 -15.63 13.36
CA ALA A 53 10.84 -15.56 14.81
C ALA A 53 10.60 -16.94 15.47
N ARG A 54 10.52 -18.04 14.69
CA ARG A 54 10.29 -19.41 15.15
C ARG A 54 8.99 -19.58 15.95
N ARG A 55 7.91 -18.90 15.51
CA ARG A 55 6.61 -18.97 16.16
C ARG A 55 5.84 -20.22 15.73
N ASN A 56 4.93 -20.69 16.59
CA ASN A 56 3.99 -21.75 16.25
C ASN A 56 2.82 -21.14 15.45
N TYR A 57 2.84 -21.30 14.13
CA TYR A 57 1.85 -20.71 13.23
C TYR A 57 1.44 -21.66 12.12
N VAL A 58 0.31 -21.34 11.49
CA VAL A 58 -0.17 -21.95 10.26
C VAL A 58 -0.76 -20.87 9.36
N ILE A 59 -0.56 -20.99 8.04
CA ILE A 59 -1.26 -20.21 7.02
C ILE A 59 -2.31 -21.11 6.40
N LEU A 60 -3.58 -20.71 6.43
CA LEU A 60 -4.70 -21.46 5.84
C LEU A 60 -5.11 -20.78 4.52
N GLU A 61 -5.06 -21.53 3.43
CA GLU A 61 -5.44 -21.05 2.09
C GLU A 61 -6.47 -21.99 1.46
N ARG A 62 -7.58 -21.42 0.99
CA ARG A 62 -8.70 -22.19 0.41
C ARG A 62 -8.37 -22.82 -0.94
N ASN A 63 -7.49 -22.23 -1.71
CA ASN A 63 -7.11 -22.71 -3.03
C ASN A 63 -5.87 -23.61 -2.97
N SER A 64 -5.49 -24.19 -4.12
CA SER A 64 -4.37 -25.11 -4.25
C SER A 64 -2.99 -24.43 -4.35
N GLY A 65 -2.94 -23.11 -4.37
CA GLY A 65 -1.70 -22.35 -4.48
C GLY A 65 -1.82 -20.94 -3.91
N PRO A 66 -0.68 -20.25 -3.68
CA PRO A 66 -0.66 -18.92 -3.10
C PRO A 66 -1.07 -17.86 -4.13
N GLY A 67 -1.61 -16.74 -3.63
CA GLY A 67 -1.93 -15.59 -4.49
C GLY A 67 -3.06 -15.84 -5.50
N SER A 68 -3.95 -16.77 -5.21
CA SER A 68 -5.02 -17.23 -6.10
C SER A 68 -5.93 -16.12 -6.65
N PHE A 69 -6.04 -14.97 -5.96
CA PHE A 69 -6.72 -13.78 -6.49
C PHE A 69 -6.15 -13.36 -7.84
N PHE A 70 -4.84 -13.42 -8.02
CA PHE A 70 -4.14 -13.00 -9.24
C PHE A 70 -4.29 -13.97 -10.41
N ASN A 71 -4.76 -15.20 -10.18
CA ASN A 71 -5.14 -16.12 -11.25
C ASN A 71 -6.38 -15.62 -12.02
N LYS A 72 -7.22 -14.81 -11.38
CA LYS A 72 -8.45 -14.25 -11.95
C LYS A 72 -8.35 -12.76 -12.25
N TYR A 73 -7.64 -12.00 -11.39
CA TYR A 73 -7.58 -10.54 -11.46
C TYR A 73 -6.15 -10.01 -11.57
N PRO A 74 -5.92 -8.85 -12.23
CA PRO A 74 -6.90 -8.13 -13.05
C PRO A 74 -7.37 -8.99 -14.22
N ARG A 75 -8.59 -8.78 -14.68
CA ARG A 75 -9.20 -9.59 -15.76
C ARG A 75 -8.42 -9.49 -17.07
N HIS A 76 -7.87 -8.33 -17.39
CA HIS A 76 -7.08 -8.08 -18.59
C HIS A 76 -5.60 -8.47 -18.44
N ARG A 77 -5.25 -9.24 -17.40
CA ARG A 77 -3.97 -9.92 -17.17
C ARG A 77 -2.72 -9.05 -17.12
N LYS A 78 -2.83 -7.74 -16.91
CA LYS A 78 -1.70 -6.82 -16.76
C LYS A 78 -1.70 -6.20 -15.37
N LEU A 79 -0.60 -6.34 -14.61
CA LEU A 79 -0.40 -5.63 -13.37
C LEU A 79 0.02 -4.18 -13.66
N ILE A 80 -0.73 -3.23 -13.12
CA ILE A 80 -0.35 -1.81 -13.18
C ILE A 80 0.53 -1.38 -11.99
N SER A 81 1.06 -2.35 -11.28
CA SER A 81 2.01 -2.21 -10.18
C SER A 81 3.43 -2.18 -10.76
N ILE A 82 4.15 -1.07 -10.56
CA ILE A 82 5.45 -0.87 -11.21
C ILE A 82 6.51 -1.85 -10.71
N ASN A 83 7.38 -2.26 -11.64
CA ASN A 83 8.52 -3.13 -11.41
C ASN A 83 9.75 -2.48 -12.05
N LYS A 84 10.25 -1.39 -11.45
CA LYS A 84 11.43 -0.68 -11.94
C LYS A 84 12.70 -1.33 -11.38
N ILE A 85 13.36 -2.13 -12.19
CA ILE A 85 14.52 -2.92 -11.80
C ILE A 85 15.86 -2.19 -11.99
N TYR A 86 15.88 -1.15 -12.83
CA TYR A 86 17.08 -0.33 -13.09
C TYR A 86 16.88 1.06 -12.48
N THR A 87 17.47 1.31 -11.32
CA THR A 87 17.36 2.58 -10.59
C THR A 87 18.64 3.40 -10.59
N GLY A 88 19.76 2.81 -11.03
CA GLY A 88 21.10 3.39 -10.91
C GLY A 88 21.70 3.28 -9.50
N ARG A 89 20.95 2.71 -8.52
CA ARG A 89 21.40 2.57 -7.14
C ARG A 89 21.58 1.10 -6.74
N GLY A 90 22.63 0.81 -5.97
CA GLY A 90 22.89 -0.53 -5.42
C GLY A 90 22.13 -0.81 -4.12
N ASN A 91 21.63 0.20 -3.43
CA ASN A 91 20.94 0.04 -2.15
C ASN A 91 19.61 -0.69 -2.32
N ARG A 92 19.45 -1.82 -1.61
CA ARG A 92 18.26 -2.68 -1.70
C ARG A 92 17.01 -1.99 -1.13
N GLU A 93 17.15 -1.32 -0.01
CA GLU A 93 16.04 -0.63 0.64
C GLU A 93 15.51 0.50 -0.26
N PHE A 94 16.41 1.29 -0.85
CA PHE A 94 16.06 2.30 -1.85
C PHE A 94 15.33 1.68 -3.05
N ASN A 95 15.85 0.57 -3.58
CA ASN A 95 15.26 -0.10 -4.74
C ASN A 95 13.83 -0.58 -4.49
N LEU A 96 13.50 -0.94 -3.24
CA LEU A 96 12.13 -1.30 -2.86
C LEU A 96 11.13 -0.14 -2.95
N ARG A 97 11.57 1.12 -3.04
CA ARG A 97 10.67 2.24 -3.37
C ARG A 97 10.07 2.09 -4.78
N HIS A 98 10.79 1.45 -5.67
CA HIS A 98 10.49 1.32 -7.09
C HIS A 98 10.08 -0.10 -7.49
N ASP A 99 10.26 -1.08 -6.64
CA ASP A 99 9.76 -2.45 -6.76
C ASP A 99 8.50 -2.61 -5.91
N TRP A 100 7.33 -2.55 -6.56
CA TRP A 100 6.04 -2.61 -5.89
C TRP A 100 5.50 -4.03 -5.70
N ASN A 101 6.20 -5.04 -6.20
CA ASN A 101 5.72 -6.41 -6.21
C ASN A 101 6.48 -7.34 -5.26
N SER A 102 7.73 -7.05 -4.93
CA SER A 102 8.53 -7.89 -4.03
C SER A 102 8.04 -7.82 -2.59
N LEU A 103 8.09 -8.97 -1.92
CA LEU A 103 7.94 -9.08 -0.47
C LEU A 103 9.30 -8.91 0.24
N LEU A 104 9.24 -8.58 1.52
CA LEU A 104 10.43 -8.43 2.36
C LEU A 104 10.96 -9.81 2.78
N SER A 105 12.26 -10.03 2.63
CA SER A 105 12.95 -11.23 3.12
C SER A 105 14.42 -10.94 3.37
N ASP A 106 15.15 -11.81 4.08
CA ASP A 106 16.60 -11.70 4.23
C ASP A 106 17.35 -12.23 3.01
N LYS A 107 16.68 -12.94 2.11
CA LYS A 107 17.29 -13.41 0.87
C LYS A 107 17.38 -12.25 -0.13
N PRO A 108 18.59 -11.76 -0.47
CA PRO A 108 18.75 -10.57 -1.32
C PRO A 108 18.19 -10.76 -2.72
N ASP A 109 18.24 -11.98 -3.25
CA ASP A 109 17.81 -12.29 -4.62
C ASP A 109 16.36 -12.73 -4.74
N LEU A 110 15.64 -12.89 -3.62
CA LEU A 110 14.22 -13.28 -3.64
C LEU A 110 13.33 -12.05 -3.90
N LEU A 111 13.50 -11.47 -5.08
CA LEU A 111 12.76 -10.31 -5.55
C LEU A 111 11.91 -10.68 -6.76
N PHE A 112 10.85 -9.91 -7.00
CA PHE A 112 9.92 -10.15 -8.11
C PHE A 112 10.59 -10.10 -9.49
N LYS A 113 11.67 -9.34 -9.65
CA LYS A 113 12.47 -9.28 -10.88
C LYS A 113 13.03 -10.64 -11.34
N ARG A 114 13.07 -11.65 -10.46
CA ARG A 114 13.42 -13.04 -10.87
C ARG A 114 12.40 -13.69 -11.79
N VAL A 115 11.17 -13.20 -11.77
CA VAL A 115 10.04 -13.79 -12.51
C VAL A 115 9.65 -12.93 -13.70
N SER A 116 9.77 -11.60 -13.57
CA SER A 116 9.47 -10.68 -14.68
C SER A 116 10.36 -9.44 -14.60
N ASP A 117 10.85 -9.00 -15.75
CA ASP A 117 11.61 -7.76 -15.95
C ASP A 117 10.75 -6.64 -16.57
N GLU A 118 9.50 -6.92 -16.92
CA GLU A 118 8.59 -5.94 -17.48
C GLU A 118 8.21 -4.86 -16.47
N PHE A 119 8.14 -3.60 -16.90
CA PHE A 119 7.75 -2.46 -16.04
C PHE A 119 6.32 -2.59 -15.49
N TYR A 120 5.39 -3.06 -16.33
CA TYR A 120 4.05 -3.50 -15.94
C TYR A 120 3.91 -4.99 -16.25
N PRO A 121 4.19 -5.87 -15.29
CA PRO A 121 4.30 -7.31 -15.53
C PRO A 121 2.94 -7.97 -15.81
N PRO A 122 2.94 -9.16 -16.42
CA PRO A 122 1.74 -9.98 -16.53
C PRO A 122 1.28 -10.44 -15.15
N ALA A 123 -0.03 -10.51 -14.95
CA ALA A 123 -0.61 -10.89 -13.67
C ALA A 123 -0.22 -12.31 -13.23
N ASP A 124 0.00 -13.21 -14.19
CA ASP A 124 0.38 -14.61 -13.95
C ASP A 124 1.79 -14.76 -13.34
N ALA A 125 2.66 -13.76 -13.53
CA ALA A 125 3.98 -13.73 -12.90
C ALA A 125 3.89 -13.62 -11.36
N PHE A 126 2.82 -13.03 -10.84
CA PHE A 126 2.74 -12.78 -9.40
C PHE A 126 2.50 -14.07 -8.57
N PRO A 127 1.55 -14.97 -8.89
CA PRO A 127 1.44 -16.27 -8.22
C PRO A 127 2.71 -17.11 -8.34
N GLN A 128 3.44 -17.04 -9.47
CA GLN A 128 4.72 -17.73 -9.65
C GLN A 128 5.75 -17.21 -8.65
N TYR A 129 5.88 -15.89 -8.52
CA TYR A 129 6.74 -15.28 -7.50
C TYR A 129 6.37 -15.69 -6.08
N LEU A 130 5.07 -15.68 -5.74
CA LEU A 130 4.61 -16.09 -4.41
C LEU A 130 4.88 -17.57 -4.13
N SER A 131 4.81 -18.43 -5.15
CA SER A 131 5.17 -19.85 -5.02
C SER A 131 6.67 -20.03 -4.74
N LEU A 132 7.53 -19.26 -5.43
CA LEU A 132 8.96 -19.22 -5.11
C LEU A 132 9.21 -18.72 -3.68
N PHE A 133 8.49 -17.68 -3.25
CA PHE A 133 8.61 -17.13 -1.90
C PHE A 133 8.25 -18.17 -0.83
N VAL A 134 7.17 -18.93 -1.02
CA VAL A 134 6.78 -20.02 -0.11
C VAL A 134 7.83 -21.12 -0.09
N GLY A 135 8.27 -21.58 -1.25
CA GLY A 135 9.19 -22.71 -1.38
C GLY A 135 10.58 -22.40 -0.82
N GLU A 136 11.15 -21.25 -1.19
CA GLU A 136 12.50 -20.88 -0.75
C GLU A 136 12.60 -20.54 0.73
N LEU A 137 11.50 -20.08 1.35
CA LEU A 137 11.46 -19.74 2.77
C LEU A 137 10.85 -20.84 3.64
N GLY A 138 10.38 -21.94 3.04
CA GLY A 138 9.80 -23.08 3.76
C GLY A 138 8.58 -22.69 4.61
N LEU A 139 7.69 -21.84 4.08
CA LEU A 139 6.54 -21.34 4.85
C LEU A 139 5.50 -22.46 5.07
N ARG A 140 4.90 -22.51 6.26
CA ARG A 140 3.88 -23.50 6.64
C ARG A 140 2.51 -23.09 6.12
N VAL A 141 2.19 -23.47 4.89
CA VAL A 141 0.90 -23.21 4.26
C VAL A 141 0.12 -24.51 4.14
N GLN A 142 -1.13 -24.50 4.60
CA GLN A 142 -2.11 -25.55 4.33
C GLN A 142 -3.06 -25.07 3.24
N TYR A 143 -2.96 -25.69 2.07
CA TYR A 143 -3.82 -25.43 0.93
C TYR A 143 -5.11 -26.27 0.98
N GLY A 144 -6.15 -25.84 0.27
CA GLY A 144 -7.43 -26.53 0.22
C GLY A 144 -8.24 -26.42 1.51
N VAL A 145 -7.96 -25.41 2.35
CA VAL A 145 -8.67 -25.15 3.62
C VAL A 145 -9.53 -23.90 3.46
N ASP A 146 -10.82 -24.09 3.20
CA ASP A 146 -11.80 -23.01 3.09
C ASP A 146 -12.49 -22.79 4.44
N VAL A 147 -12.10 -21.74 5.15
CA VAL A 147 -12.66 -21.38 6.44
C VAL A 147 -14.00 -20.69 6.25
N GLY A 148 -15.07 -21.40 6.57
CA GLY A 148 -16.45 -20.91 6.46
C GLY A 148 -16.97 -20.19 7.69
N ARG A 149 -16.39 -20.46 8.87
CA ARG A 149 -16.84 -19.87 10.14
C ARG A 149 -15.69 -19.57 11.08
N ILE A 150 -15.71 -18.35 11.66
CA ILE A 150 -14.77 -17.89 12.66
C ILE A 150 -15.54 -17.43 13.90
N ARG A 151 -15.20 -17.95 15.06
CA ARG A 151 -15.78 -17.60 16.36
C ARG A 151 -14.70 -17.29 17.38
N ALA A 152 -14.97 -16.38 18.31
CA ALA A 152 -14.12 -16.10 19.44
C ALA A 152 -14.71 -16.77 20.69
N VAL A 153 -13.85 -17.41 21.46
CA VAL A 153 -14.23 -18.09 22.71
C VAL A 153 -13.37 -17.56 23.85
N GLN A 154 -14.02 -17.26 24.97
CA GLN A 154 -13.33 -16.89 26.21
C GLN A 154 -13.11 -18.16 27.03
N SER A 155 -11.87 -18.41 27.44
CA SER A 155 -11.50 -19.52 28.31
C SER A 155 -10.76 -19.02 29.55
N ALA A 156 -10.47 -19.89 30.49
CA ALA A 156 -9.65 -19.60 31.67
C ALA A 156 -8.23 -19.10 31.30
N THR A 157 -7.71 -19.53 30.13
CA THR A 157 -6.39 -19.11 29.62
C THR A 157 -6.44 -17.85 28.75
N GLY A 158 -7.60 -17.20 28.61
CA GLY A 158 -7.81 -16.01 27.81
C GLY A 158 -8.69 -16.24 26.57
N ARG A 159 -8.77 -15.22 25.73
CA ARG A 159 -9.54 -15.24 24.48
C ARG A 159 -8.76 -16.00 23.41
N HIS A 160 -9.45 -16.87 22.66
CA HIS A 160 -8.90 -17.57 21.49
C HIS A 160 -9.94 -17.62 20.37
N TYR A 161 -9.47 -17.92 19.16
CA TYR A 161 -10.29 -18.03 17.95
C TYR A 161 -10.36 -19.47 17.48
N ILE A 162 -11.54 -19.87 17.05
CA ILE A 162 -11.79 -21.18 16.43
C ILE A 162 -12.24 -20.92 15.01
N LEU A 163 -11.49 -21.50 14.06
CA LEU A 163 -11.75 -21.45 12.64
C LEU A 163 -12.23 -22.83 12.19
N THR A 164 -13.44 -22.89 11.63
CA THR A 164 -14.02 -24.16 11.14
C THR A 164 -13.96 -24.13 9.61
N ASP A 165 -13.36 -25.19 9.02
CA ASP A 165 -13.23 -25.34 7.57
C ASP A 165 -14.46 -26.02 6.94
N GLN A 166 -14.43 -26.23 5.63
CA GLN A 166 -15.47 -26.88 4.83
C GLN A 166 -15.73 -28.35 5.20
N HIS A 167 -14.81 -28.98 5.93
CA HIS A 167 -14.90 -30.34 6.40
C HIS A 167 -15.27 -30.42 7.89
N ALA A 168 -15.71 -29.31 8.49
CA ALA A 168 -16.00 -29.16 9.92
C ALA A 168 -14.78 -29.42 10.82
N SER A 169 -13.55 -29.29 10.31
CA SER A 169 -12.34 -29.38 11.13
C SER A 169 -12.05 -28.03 11.79
N ASP A 170 -11.68 -28.07 13.06
CA ASP A 170 -11.43 -26.87 13.86
C ASP A 170 -9.92 -26.58 14.01
N TYR A 171 -9.56 -25.34 13.77
CA TYR A 171 -8.24 -24.78 14.05
C TYR A 171 -8.38 -23.76 15.17
N THR A 172 -7.64 -23.93 16.24
CA THR A 172 -7.68 -23.02 17.40
C THR A 172 -6.39 -22.19 17.47
N CYS A 173 -6.51 -20.89 17.63
CA CYS A 173 -5.37 -19.99 17.79
C CYS A 173 -5.60 -18.88 18.80
N SER A 174 -4.50 -18.46 19.46
CA SER A 174 -4.53 -17.35 20.41
C SER A 174 -4.64 -16.01 19.70
N VAL A 175 -4.01 -15.89 18.51
CA VAL A 175 -4.02 -14.70 17.67
C VAL A 175 -4.46 -15.08 16.26
N LEU A 176 -5.44 -14.34 15.75
CA LEU A 176 -5.93 -14.48 14.39
C LEU A 176 -5.45 -13.33 13.50
N LEU A 177 -4.78 -13.67 12.40
CA LEU A 177 -4.22 -12.74 11.41
C LEU A 177 -4.98 -12.88 10.10
N VAL A 178 -5.91 -11.96 9.83
CA VAL A 178 -6.81 -12.03 8.67
C VAL A 178 -6.16 -11.34 7.47
N ALA A 179 -5.76 -12.12 6.48
CA ALA A 179 -5.10 -11.67 5.24
C ALA A 179 -5.87 -12.07 3.98
N THR A 180 -7.21 -12.15 4.06
CA THR A 180 -8.10 -12.62 2.98
C THR A 180 -8.24 -11.64 1.81
N GLY A 181 -7.73 -10.42 1.95
CA GLY A 181 -7.87 -9.36 0.95
C GLY A 181 -9.32 -8.93 0.72
N LEU A 182 -9.57 -8.36 -0.46
CA LEU A 182 -10.87 -7.91 -0.93
C LEU A 182 -11.25 -8.71 -2.18
N TRP A 183 -12.22 -9.58 -2.10
CA TRP A 183 -12.59 -10.44 -3.23
C TRP A 183 -14.09 -10.57 -3.47
N VAL A 184 -14.93 -10.10 -2.53
CA VAL A 184 -16.38 -10.07 -2.72
C VAL A 184 -16.72 -8.87 -3.59
N PRO A 185 -17.36 -9.06 -4.78
CA PRO A 185 -17.74 -7.94 -5.63
C PRO A 185 -18.63 -6.96 -4.89
N HIS A 186 -18.35 -5.66 -5.06
CA HIS A 186 -19.20 -4.61 -4.51
C HIS A 186 -20.38 -4.36 -5.44
N THR A 187 -21.56 -4.43 -4.88
CA THR A 187 -22.85 -4.16 -5.55
C THR A 187 -23.49 -2.90 -4.96
N VAL A 188 -24.28 -2.24 -5.77
CA VAL A 188 -25.16 -1.14 -5.37
C VAL A 188 -26.56 -1.50 -5.81
N ASP A 189 -27.53 -1.31 -4.92
CA ASP A 189 -28.92 -1.61 -5.21
C ASP A 189 -29.55 -0.46 -5.99
N PHE A 190 -30.09 -0.79 -7.17
CA PHE A 190 -30.88 0.09 -8.03
C PHE A 190 -31.81 -0.75 -8.90
N VAL A 191 -32.82 -0.15 -9.47
CA VAL A 191 -33.80 -0.85 -10.32
C VAL A 191 -33.11 -1.38 -11.58
N GLY A 192 -33.17 -2.71 -11.81
CA GLY A 192 -32.49 -3.39 -12.93
C GLY A 192 -31.06 -3.75 -12.67
N ALA A 193 -30.60 -3.78 -11.41
CA ALA A 193 -29.24 -4.22 -11.06
C ALA A 193 -28.98 -5.70 -11.43
N ASP A 194 -30.01 -6.51 -11.51
CA ASP A 194 -29.98 -7.92 -11.97
C ASP A 194 -29.69 -8.08 -13.46
N LEU A 195 -29.90 -7.03 -14.25
CA LEU A 195 -29.60 -6.99 -15.69
C LEU A 195 -28.12 -6.64 -16.00
N VAL A 196 -27.33 -6.34 -14.98
CA VAL A 196 -25.96 -5.83 -15.11
C VAL A 196 -24.94 -6.93 -14.93
N GLU A 197 -24.02 -7.06 -15.88
CA GLU A 197 -22.91 -8.02 -15.81
C GLU A 197 -21.85 -7.55 -14.82
N GLY A 198 -21.32 -8.46 -14.00
CA GLY A 198 -20.20 -8.14 -13.08
C GLY A 198 -18.83 -8.24 -13.75
N TYR A 199 -17.91 -7.33 -13.40
CA TYR A 199 -16.51 -7.39 -13.84
C TYR A 199 -15.87 -8.76 -13.61
N GLU A 200 -16.31 -9.48 -12.60
CA GLU A 200 -15.84 -10.81 -12.24
C GLU A 200 -16.17 -11.92 -13.27
N SER A 201 -17.12 -11.67 -14.17
CA SER A 201 -17.66 -12.67 -15.12
C SER A 201 -17.70 -12.22 -16.58
N ILE A 202 -17.40 -10.95 -16.89
CA ILE A 202 -17.40 -10.45 -18.26
C ILE A 202 -16.43 -11.19 -19.16
N SER A 203 -16.69 -11.22 -20.47
CA SER A 203 -15.67 -11.64 -21.45
C SER A 203 -14.53 -10.62 -21.50
N THR A 204 -13.31 -11.11 -21.65
CA THR A 204 -12.12 -10.30 -21.91
C THR A 204 -11.69 -10.32 -23.38
N ASN A 205 -12.44 -11.06 -24.23
CA ASN A 205 -12.23 -11.06 -25.67
C ASN A 205 -12.96 -9.85 -26.30
N PRO A 206 -12.26 -8.89 -26.92
CA PRO A 206 -12.86 -7.71 -27.54
C PRO A 206 -13.89 -8.04 -28.64
N GLU A 207 -13.72 -9.17 -29.33
CA GLU A 207 -14.64 -9.57 -30.42
C GLU A 207 -16.06 -9.84 -29.92
N ASP A 208 -16.23 -10.21 -28.65
CA ASP A 208 -17.56 -10.42 -28.06
C ASP A 208 -18.36 -9.12 -27.89
N TYR A 209 -17.71 -7.97 -28.08
CA TYR A 209 -18.29 -6.63 -28.00
C TYR A 209 -18.45 -5.95 -29.36
N LYS A 210 -18.16 -6.68 -30.43
CA LYS A 210 -18.23 -6.14 -31.79
C LYS A 210 -19.61 -5.55 -32.09
N ASP A 211 -19.61 -4.30 -32.57
CA ASP A 211 -20.79 -3.51 -32.94
C ASP A 211 -21.79 -3.31 -31.79
N GLN A 212 -21.39 -3.54 -30.53
CA GLN A 212 -22.27 -3.35 -29.36
C GLN A 212 -22.08 -1.98 -28.73
N ALA A 213 -23.17 -1.43 -28.20
CA ALA A 213 -23.15 -0.28 -27.32
C ALA A 213 -23.01 -0.75 -25.87
N VAL A 214 -21.97 -0.31 -25.19
CA VAL A 214 -21.62 -0.77 -23.84
C VAL A 214 -21.63 0.38 -22.85
N LEU A 215 -22.31 0.19 -21.70
CA LEU A 215 -22.24 1.09 -20.55
C LEU A 215 -21.45 0.44 -19.44
N ILE A 216 -20.44 1.16 -18.90
CA ILE A 216 -19.63 0.70 -17.77
C ILE A 216 -19.97 1.55 -16.54
N LEU A 217 -20.40 0.89 -15.46
CA LEU A 217 -20.65 1.52 -14.16
C LEU A 217 -19.35 1.48 -13.33
N GLY A 218 -18.73 2.62 -13.12
CA GLY A 218 -17.48 2.77 -12.37
C GLY A 218 -16.45 3.65 -13.07
N LYS A 219 -15.41 4.03 -12.35
CA LYS A 219 -14.34 4.94 -12.82
C LYS A 219 -12.94 4.58 -12.32
N GLY A 220 -12.77 3.39 -11.78
CA GLY A 220 -11.46 2.87 -11.34
C GLY A 220 -10.68 2.23 -12.48
N ASN A 221 -9.45 1.76 -12.17
CA ASN A 221 -8.60 1.13 -13.17
C ASN A 221 -9.29 -0.04 -13.89
N SER A 222 -10.03 -0.89 -13.19
CA SER A 222 -10.76 -2.02 -13.82
C SER A 222 -11.81 -1.56 -14.85
N ALA A 223 -12.48 -0.42 -14.60
CA ALA A 223 -13.44 0.13 -15.54
C ALA A 223 -12.75 0.64 -16.81
N PHE A 224 -11.65 1.36 -16.64
CA PHE A 224 -10.88 1.90 -17.77
C PHE A 224 -10.12 0.82 -18.54
N GLU A 225 -9.56 -0.19 -17.87
CA GLU A 225 -8.97 -1.37 -18.53
C GLU A 225 -9.98 -2.07 -19.44
N THR A 226 -11.23 -2.25 -18.94
CA THR A 226 -12.31 -2.86 -19.72
C THR A 226 -12.69 -1.97 -20.89
N ALA A 227 -12.89 -0.66 -20.67
CA ALA A 227 -13.21 0.29 -21.74
C ALA A 227 -12.16 0.29 -22.86
N GLN A 228 -10.87 0.40 -22.50
CA GLN A 228 -9.76 0.38 -23.45
C GLN A 228 -9.67 -0.94 -24.23
N SER A 229 -9.91 -2.07 -23.56
CA SER A 229 -9.87 -3.37 -24.20
C SER A 229 -10.92 -3.53 -25.31
N ILE A 230 -12.13 -2.94 -25.12
CA ILE A 230 -13.27 -3.12 -26.05
C ILE A 230 -13.43 -1.95 -27.03
N LEU A 231 -12.76 -0.80 -26.79
CA LEU A 231 -12.96 0.45 -27.53
C LEU A 231 -12.86 0.28 -29.05
N GLY A 232 -11.90 -0.51 -29.54
CA GLY A 232 -11.70 -0.74 -30.96
C GLY A 232 -12.70 -1.67 -31.63
N ARG A 233 -13.60 -2.33 -30.89
CA ARG A 233 -14.62 -3.26 -31.39
C ARG A 233 -16.04 -2.83 -31.08
N ALA A 234 -16.27 -2.20 -29.94
CA ALA A 234 -17.57 -1.69 -29.56
C ALA A 234 -18.00 -0.54 -30.49
N SER A 235 -19.28 -0.43 -30.76
CA SER A 235 -19.84 0.71 -31.53
C SER A 235 -19.87 1.99 -30.67
N ARG A 236 -19.98 1.84 -29.35
CA ARG A 236 -20.01 2.94 -28.39
C ARG A 236 -19.68 2.44 -27.00
N VAL A 237 -18.81 3.16 -26.29
CA VAL A 237 -18.50 2.92 -24.88
C VAL A 237 -18.85 4.16 -24.08
N HIS A 238 -19.74 4.01 -23.10
CA HIS A 238 -20.01 5.06 -22.12
C HIS A 238 -19.64 4.58 -20.73
N MET A 239 -19.17 5.50 -19.90
CA MET A 239 -18.83 5.22 -18.50
C MET A 239 -19.63 6.13 -17.57
N LEU A 240 -20.19 5.57 -16.50
CA LEU A 240 -20.98 6.30 -15.54
C LEU A 240 -20.49 6.07 -14.12
N SER A 241 -20.27 7.14 -13.38
CA SER A 241 -19.84 7.09 -12.00
C SER A 241 -20.50 8.17 -11.15
N SER A 242 -20.46 8.03 -9.81
CA SER A 242 -21.08 8.98 -8.89
C SER A 242 -20.27 10.26 -8.63
N SER A 243 -19.10 10.42 -9.25
CA SER A 243 -18.22 11.58 -9.10
C SER A 243 -17.15 11.59 -10.19
N PRO A 244 -16.47 12.72 -10.45
CA PRO A 244 -15.44 12.85 -11.47
C PRO A 244 -14.31 11.82 -11.33
N VAL A 245 -13.67 11.50 -12.46
CA VAL A 245 -12.47 10.67 -12.49
C VAL A 245 -11.36 11.36 -11.70
N ARG A 246 -10.59 10.58 -10.95
CA ARG A 246 -9.43 11.03 -10.20
C ARG A 246 -8.19 10.35 -10.74
N LEU A 247 -7.20 11.15 -11.10
CA LEU A 247 -5.94 10.66 -11.67
C LEU A 247 -4.88 10.47 -10.58
N ALA A 248 -4.19 9.33 -10.59
CA ALA A 248 -3.21 8.99 -9.57
C ALA A 248 -2.08 10.02 -9.43
N TRP A 249 -1.64 10.62 -10.54
CA TRP A 249 -0.62 11.67 -10.52
C TRP A 249 -1.09 12.98 -9.87
N GLN A 250 -2.40 13.26 -9.85
CA GLN A 250 -2.97 14.43 -9.18
C GLN A 250 -3.23 14.21 -7.69
N THR A 251 -3.55 12.99 -7.31
CA THR A 251 -4.00 12.66 -5.95
C THR A 251 -2.91 12.01 -5.09
N HIS A 252 -1.80 11.60 -5.71
CA HIS A 252 -0.75 10.77 -5.13
C HIS A 252 -1.21 9.40 -4.62
N TYR A 253 -2.48 9.05 -4.87
CA TYR A 253 -3.03 7.76 -4.48
C TYR A 253 -2.96 6.76 -5.63
N VAL A 254 -2.17 5.71 -5.48
CA VAL A 254 -1.92 4.71 -6.53
C VAL A 254 -3.15 3.89 -6.92
N GLY A 255 -4.23 3.93 -6.12
CA GLY A 255 -5.52 3.30 -6.44
C GLY A 255 -6.42 4.12 -7.38
N ASP A 256 -6.13 5.40 -7.58
CA ASP A 256 -6.83 6.22 -8.56
C ASP A 256 -6.37 5.86 -9.99
N LEU A 257 -6.96 6.44 -11.01
CA LEU A 257 -6.70 6.07 -12.40
C LEU A 257 -5.23 6.29 -12.76
N ARG A 258 -4.57 5.21 -13.15
CA ARG A 258 -3.17 5.20 -13.58
C ARG A 258 -3.05 5.70 -15.03
N ALA A 259 -1.93 6.37 -15.32
CA ALA A 259 -1.67 6.91 -16.65
C ALA A 259 -1.73 5.85 -17.76
N VAL A 260 -1.35 4.62 -17.46
CA VAL A 260 -1.44 3.49 -18.40
C VAL A 260 -2.88 3.16 -18.82
N ASN A 261 -3.89 3.63 -18.07
CA ASN A 261 -5.30 3.36 -18.28
C ASN A 261 -6.10 4.64 -18.63
N ASN A 262 -5.48 5.70 -19.11
CA ASN A 262 -6.18 6.97 -19.40
C ASN A 262 -6.43 7.23 -20.90
N GLU A 263 -6.15 6.26 -21.77
CA GLU A 263 -6.33 6.38 -23.21
C GLU A 263 -7.76 6.82 -23.60
N LEU A 264 -8.77 6.26 -22.94
CA LEU A 264 -10.17 6.64 -23.18
C LEU A 264 -10.43 8.12 -22.91
N ILE A 265 -9.77 8.72 -21.90
CA ILE A 265 -9.94 10.14 -21.58
C ILE A 265 -9.41 11.00 -22.72
N ASP A 266 -8.23 10.69 -23.25
CA ASP A 266 -7.65 11.41 -24.39
C ASP A 266 -8.51 11.25 -25.63
N THR A 267 -8.94 10.03 -25.92
CA THR A 267 -9.81 9.71 -27.07
C THR A 267 -11.16 10.43 -26.98
N TYR A 268 -11.78 10.47 -25.80
CA TYR A 268 -13.03 11.16 -25.57
C TYR A 268 -12.93 12.67 -25.89
N GLN A 269 -11.84 13.33 -25.48
CA GLN A 269 -11.60 14.74 -25.75
C GLN A 269 -11.34 15.02 -27.25
N LEU A 270 -10.85 14.01 -27.98
CA LEU A 270 -10.49 14.12 -29.39
C LEU A 270 -11.60 13.67 -30.37
N LYS A 271 -12.87 13.66 -29.95
CA LYS A 271 -14.04 13.39 -30.82
C LYS A 271 -14.44 11.93 -30.96
N SER A 272 -14.16 11.10 -29.97
CA SER A 272 -14.73 9.75 -29.90
C SER A 272 -16.25 9.80 -29.65
N LEU A 273 -16.91 8.68 -29.93
CA LEU A 273 -18.31 8.44 -29.51
C LEU A 273 -18.40 7.98 -28.04
N ASP A 274 -17.27 7.77 -27.41
CA ASP A 274 -17.16 7.31 -26.03
C ASP A 274 -17.35 8.49 -25.07
N GLY A 275 -17.84 8.22 -23.86
CA GLY A 275 -18.17 9.30 -22.98
C GLY A 275 -18.14 8.95 -21.49
N LEU A 276 -17.88 9.99 -20.70
CA LEU A 276 -17.92 9.95 -19.24
C LEU A 276 -19.14 10.71 -18.74
N ALA A 277 -19.91 10.09 -17.86
CA ALA A 277 -21.09 10.68 -17.27
C ALA A 277 -21.08 10.54 -15.74
N GLU A 278 -21.74 11.46 -15.06
CA GLU A 278 -21.84 11.47 -13.61
C GLU A 278 -23.28 11.36 -13.14
N ALA A 279 -23.58 10.32 -12.38
CA ALA A 279 -24.84 10.16 -11.66
C ALA A 279 -24.65 9.26 -10.43
N ARG A 280 -25.46 9.49 -9.41
CA ARG A 280 -25.52 8.59 -8.26
C ARG A 280 -26.12 7.26 -8.69
N LEU A 281 -25.39 6.16 -8.48
CA LEU A 281 -25.81 4.83 -8.90
C LEU A 281 -27.14 4.39 -8.25
N GLU A 282 -27.38 4.80 -7.03
CA GLU A 282 -28.63 4.48 -6.30
C GLU A 282 -29.88 5.14 -6.93
N LYS A 283 -29.67 6.11 -7.84
CA LYS A 283 -30.75 6.86 -8.52
C LYS A 283 -30.96 6.45 -9.97
N ILE A 284 -30.12 5.55 -10.51
CA ILE A 284 -30.31 5.07 -11.88
C ILE A 284 -31.33 3.95 -11.93
N VAL A 285 -31.91 3.78 -13.12
CA VAL A 285 -32.81 2.68 -13.49
C VAL A 285 -32.29 2.09 -14.78
N ILE A 286 -32.10 0.78 -14.82
CA ILE A 286 -31.80 0.02 -16.02
C ILE A 286 -33.09 -0.76 -16.37
N ALA A 287 -33.67 -0.44 -17.49
CA ALA A 287 -34.89 -1.10 -17.97
C ALA A 287 -34.60 -1.90 -19.25
N GLN A 288 -35.11 -3.13 -19.31
CA GLN A 288 -35.00 -3.95 -20.50
C GLN A 288 -36.21 -3.79 -21.36
N GLN A 289 -36.03 -3.48 -22.65
CA GLN A 289 -37.05 -3.51 -23.67
C GLN A 289 -36.76 -4.61 -24.68
N LYS A 290 -37.80 -5.34 -25.09
CA LYS A 290 -37.73 -6.26 -26.24
C LYS A 290 -38.05 -5.44 -27.48
N GLU A 291 -37.14 -5.36 -28.46
CA GLU A 291 -37.46 -4.80 -29.77
C GLU A 291 -38.47 -5.73 -30.47
N GLU A 292 -39.71 -5.26 -30.66
CA GLU A 292 -40.66 -5.81 -31.61
C GLU A 292 -40.36 -5.19 -32.97
N GLY A 293 -39.44 -5.81 -33.71
CA GLY A 293 -39.09 -5.29 -35.04
C GLY A 293 -38.26 -6.27 -35.84
N GLU A 294 -38.87 -6.95 -36.79
CA GLU A 294 -38.18 -7.66 -37.86
C GLU A 294 -37.51 -6.64 -38.80
N ARG A 295 -36.24 -6.33 -38.62
CA ARG A 295 -35.41 -5.80 -39.72
C ARG A 295 -34.85 -6.97 -40.51
N ARG A 296 -35.51 -7.29 -41.64
CA ARG A 296 -34.99 -8.20 -42.65
C ARG A 296 -33.85 -7.50 -43.41
N LEU A 297 -32.60 -7.85 -43.12
CA LEU A 297 -31.50 -7.63 -44.02
C LEU A 297 -30.87 -9.01 -44.31
N GLY A 298 -31.06 -9.48 -45.55
CA GLY A 298 -30.34 -10.65 -46.07
C GLY A 298 -30.74 -12.01 -45.49
N GLY A 299 -32.03 -12.38 -45.44
CA GLY A 299 -32.49 -13.77 -45.35
C GLY A 299 -32.20 -14.60 -44.11
N LYS A 300 -31.49 -14.09 -43.11
CA LYS A 300 -31.24 -14.78 -41.83
C LYS A 300 -32.10 -14.16 -40.71
N LYS A 301 -32.80 -15.00 -39.95
CA LYS A 301 -33.49 -14.56 -38.73
C LYS A 301 -32.47 -13.95 -37.78
N LYS A 302 -32.52 -12.64 -37.53
CA LYS A 302 -31.76 -12.01 -36.45
C LYS A 302 -32.37 -12.41 -35.12
N GLU A 303 -31.55 -12.88 -34.24
CA GLU A 303 -31.89 -13.07 -32.83
C GLU A 303 -32.43 -11.76 -32.25
N LYS A 304 -33.53 -11.83 -31.48
CA LYS A 304 -34.12 -10.66 -30.80
C LYS A 304 -33.08 -10.04 -29.87
N ARG A 305 -32.58 -8.84 -30.19
CA ARG A 305 -31.67 -8.11 -29.32
C ARG A 305 -32.44 -7.66 -28.07
N LYS A 306 -31.84 -7.92 -26.90
CA LYS A 306 -32.29 -7.35 -25.63
C LYS A 306 -31.60 -6.00 -25.48
N LEU A 307 -32.38 -4.92 -25.45
CA LEU A 307 -31.85 -3.57 -25.30
C LEU A 307 -32.07 -3.05 -23.88
N LEU A 308 -31.05 -2.45 -23.31
CA LEU A 308 -31.02 -1.90 -21.96
C LEU A 308 -31.03 -0.37 -22.01
N TYR A 309 -32.01 0.25 -21.39
CA TYR A 309 -32.17 1.68 -21.31
C TYR A 309 -31.78 2.20 -19.96
N LEU A 310 -30.92 3.21 -19.94
CA LEU A 310 -30.56 3.95 -18.73
C LEU A 310 -31.50 5.14 -18.55
N THR A 311 -32.04 5.29 -17.34
CA THR A 311 -32.80 6.49 -16.95
C THR A 311 -32.55 6.82 -15.47
N LEU A 312 -33.01 7.97 -15.00
CA LEU A 312 -32.95 8.33 -13.58
C LEU A 312 -34.32 8.14 -12.93
N ASN A 313 -34.37 7.72 -11.69
CA ASN A 313 -35.59 7.41 -10.94
C ASN A 313 -36.63 8.57 -10.93
N LYS A 314 -36.16 9.82 -10.99
CA LYS A 314 -37.00 11.00 -11.10
C LYS A 314 -37.85 11.03 -12.39
N TYR A 315 -37.39 10.44 -13.48
CA TYR A 315 -38.06 10.48 -14.77
C TYR A 315 -39.01 9.32 -14.99
N MET A 316 -39.06 8.31 -14.12
CA MET A 316 -40.02 7.20 -14.23
C MET A 316 -41.45 7.65 -13.93
N HIS A 317 -41.62 8.65 -13.07
CA HIS A 317 -42.97 9.19 -12.77
C HIS A 317 -43.48 10.21 -13.78
N SER A 318 -42.64 10.79 -14.63
CA SER A 318 -43.02 11.83 -15.58
C SER A 318 -43.35 11.29 -16.99
N ARG A 319 -43.10 10.01 -17.28
CA ARG A 319 -43.46 9.41 -18.59
C ARG A 319 -44.96 9.30 -18.84
N ASN A 320 -45.79 9.49 -17.81
CA ASN A 320 -47.25 9.55 -17.94
C ASN A 320 -47.82 10.98 -18.04
N SER A 321 -47.01 12.03 -18.01
CA SER A 321 -47.43 13.41 -18.22
C SER A 321 -46.44 14.10 -19.19
N PHE A 322 -46.97 14.53 -20.33
CA PHE A 322 -46.21 15.20 -21.39
C PHE A 322 -45.86 16.67 -21.08
N ASP A 323 -45.94 17.07 -19.81
CA ASP A 323 -45.61 18.42 -19.34
C ASP A 323 -44.59 18.36 -18.20
N ALA A 324 -43.31 18.31 -18.56
CA ALA A 324 -42.24 18.56 -17.60
C ALA A 324 -41.46 19.80 -18.04
N THR A 325 -41.81 20.94 -17.49
CA THR A 325 -40.98 22.12 -17.41
C THR A 325 -39.64 21.70 -16.75
N GLN A 326 -38.55 22.08 -17.42
CA GLN A 326 -37.19 21.87 -16.94
C GLN A 326 -37.00 22.61 -15.60
N GLU A 327 -37.19 21.94 -14.48
CA GLU A 327 -36.64 22.38 -13.23
C GLU A 327 -35.18 21.91 -13.15
N GLU A 328 -34.28 22.86 -13.24
CA GLU A 328 -32.83 22.72 -13.10
C GLU A 328 -32.51 22.09 -11.76
N LEU A 329 -31.76 20.98 -11.80
CA LEU A 329 -31.13 20.39 -10.62
C LEU A 329 -29.98 21.28 -10.19
N PRO A 330 -29.89 21.71 -8.90
CA PRO A 330 -28.76 22.52 -8.45
C PRO A 330 -27.45 21.72 -8.55
N GLY A 331 -26.54 22.17 -9.38
CA GLY A 331 -25.10 21.90 -9.26
C GLY A 331 -24.50 20.72 -10.00
N HIS A 332 -25.24 19.92 -10.76
CA HIS A 332 -24.65 18.88 -11.62
C HIS A 332 -25.36 18.83 -12.97
N HIS A 333 -24.72 19.37 -13.99
CA HIS A 333 -25.09 19.13 -15.37
C HIS A 333 -24.85 17.65 -15.69
N ILE A 334 -25.92 16.84 -15.61
CA ILE A 334 -25.86 15.47 -16.12
C ILE A 334 -25.97 15.59 -17.65
N ASP A 335 -24.88 15.33 -18.33
CA ASP A 335 -24.95 15.11 -19.76
C ASP A 335 -25.88 13.93 -20.01
N ASN A 336 -26.97 14.18 -20.73
CA ASN A 336 -27.99 13.17 -20.98
C ASN A 336 -27.65 12.21 -22.12
N PHE A 337 -26.48 12.31 -22.74
CA PHE A 337 -26.07 11.46 -23.85
C PHE A 337 -26.14 9.96 -23.52
N PRO A 338 -25.79 9.47 -22.30
CA PRO A 338 -25.93 8.06 -21.96
C PRO A 338 -27.40 7.58 -21.93
N MET A 339 -28.37 8.50 -21.81
CA MET A 339 -29.82 8.17 -21.79
C MET A 339 -30.48 8.26 -23.15
N ARG A 340 -29.80 8.74 -24.19
CA ARG A 340 -30.38 8.98 -25.50
C ARG A 340 -30.69 7.71 -26.29
N LYS A 341 -29.85 6.68 -26.13
CA LYS A 341 -29.94 5.42 -26.87
C LYS A 341 -29.72 4.24 -25.96
N PRO A 342 -30.27 3.07 -26.28
CA PRO A 342 -30.10 1.87 -25.51
C PRO A 342 -28.67 1.30 -25.60
N TYR A 343 -28.37 0.40 -24.70
CA TYR A 343 -27.15 -0.39 -24.64
C TYR A 343 -27.43 -1.87 -24.88
N ASP A 344 -26.50 -2.55 -25.51
CA ASP A 344 -26.51 -4.01 -25.63
C ASP A 344 -26.06 -4.66 -24.32
N ARG A 345 -25.10 -4.02 -23.61
CA ARG A 345 -24.56 -4.51 -22.33
C ARG A 345 -24.35 -3.38 -21.33
N VAL A 346 -24.53 -3.70 -20.05
CA VAL A 346 -24.17 -2.86 -18.94
C VAL A 346 -23.24 -3.65 -18.02
N ILE A 347 -22.05 -3.11 -17.72
CA ILE A 347 -20.98 -3.78 -16.96
C ILE A 347 -20.73 -3.02 -15.65
N ARG A 348 -20.66 -3.74 -14.53
CA ARG A 348 -20.40 -3.21 -13.21
C ARG A 348 -18.93 -3.39 -12.84
N CYS A 349 -18.18 -2.27 -12.70
CA CYS A 349 -16.79 -2.21 -12.28
C CYS A 349 -16.64 -1.38 -10.98
N LEU A 350 -17.34 -1.77 -9.91
CA LEU A 350 -17.44 -1.01 -8.65
C LEU A 350 -16.41 -1.41 -7.57
N GLY A 351 -15.48 -2.31 -7.90
CA GLY A 351 -14.47 -2.83 -6.98
C GLY A 351 -15.00 -3.93 -6.08
N PHE A 352 -14.31 -4.14 -4.97
CA PHE A 352 -14.53 -5.27 -4.06
C PHE A 352 -14.69 -4.79 -2.62
N ARG A 353 -15.20 -5.67 -1.77
CA ARG A 353 -15.33 -5.48 -0.32
C ARG A 353 -14.76 -6.65 0.46
N PHE A 354 -14.50 -6.42 1.73
CA PHE A 354 -14.11 -7.46 2.68
C PHE A 354 -15.25 -8.44 2.92
N ASN A 355 -14.91 -9.71 3.12
CA ASN A 355 -15.90 -10.74 3.43
C ASN A 355 -16.15 -10.81 4.93
N PHE A 356 -17.24 -10.20 5.39
CA PHE A 356 -17.66 -10.27 6.78
C PHE A 356 -18.46 -11.55 7.11
N SER A 357 -18.96 -12.28 6.11
CA SER A 357 -19.89 -13.39 6.33
C SER A 357 -19.27 -14.63 6.98
N ILE A 358 -17.94 -14.73 6.96
CA ILE A 358 -17.21 -15.82 7.61
C ILE A 358 -17.10 -15.65 9.13
N PHE A 359 -17.44 -14.46 9.66
CA PHE A 359 -17.31 -14.16 11.08
C PHE A 359 -18.64 -14.36 11.80
N ASP A 360 -18.59 -15.10 12.89
CA ASP A 360 -19.65 -15.11 13.89
C ASP A 360 -19.68 -13.74 14.62
N SER A 361 -20.81 -13.40 15.23
CA SER A 361 -20.98 -12.15 15.99
C SER A 361 -19.92 -11.93 17.06
N SER A 362 -19.39 -13.02 17.65
CA SER A 362 -18.33 -12.98 18.67
C SER A 362 -16.97 -12.54 18.13
N ALA A 363 -16.72 -12.69 16.81
CA ALA A 363 -15.43 -12.46 16.16
C ALA A 363 -15.48 -11.40 15.05
N CYS A 364 -16.66 -10.85 14.71
CA CYS A 364 -16.83 -9.93 13.61
C CYS A 364 -16.36 -8.52 13.97
N PRO A 365 -15.33 -7.94 13.30
CA PRO A 365 -14.99 -6.55 13.47
C PRO A 365 -16.08 -5.66 12.87
N PRO A 366 -16.34 -4.46 13.45
CA PRO A 366 -17.31 -3.53 12.86
C PRO A 366 -16.87 -3.03 11.49
N ASN A 367 -17.82 -2.51 10.71
CA ASN A 367 -17.54 -1.91 9.42
C ASN A 367 -16.95 -0.50 9.58
N SER A 368 -15.93 -0.16 8.80
CA SER A 368 -15.33 1.17 8.80
C SER A 368 -16.19 2.18 8.05
N GLU A 369 -16.58 3.26 8.71
CA GLU A 369 -17.32 4.38 8.11
C GLU A 369 -16.48 5.10 7.04
N ASN A 370 -15.18 5.32 7.30
CA ASN A 370 -14.26 5.97 6.38
C ASN A 370 -14.21 5.25 5.01
N ALA A 371 -14.33 3.93 5.02
CA ALA A 371 -14.34 3.09 3.82
C ALA A 371 -15.75 2.76 3.32
N LYS A 372 -16.77 3.49 3.74
CA LYS A 372 -18.18 3.27 3.33
C LYS A 372 -18.64 1.83 3.58
N GLY A 373 -18.28 1.24 4.71
CA GLY A 373 -18.65 -0.12 5.10
C GLY A 373 -17.97 -1.26 4.33
N ARG A 374 -17.02 -0.96 3.44
CA ARG A 374 -16.35 -1.99 2.62
C ARG A 374 -15.21 -2.70 3.31
N LEU A 375 -14.64 -2.10 4.34
CA LEU A 375 -13.48 -2.56 5.09
C LEU A 375 -13.78 -2.65 6.58
N PRO A 376 -13.05 -3.48 7.35
CA PRO A 376 -13.20 -3.54 8.80
C PRO A 376 -12.66 -2.29 9.49
N GLU A 377 -13.28 -1.92 10.61
CA GLU A 377 -12.78 -0.86 11.47
C GLU A 377 -11.65 -1.39 12.36
N LEU A 378 -10.51 -0.69 12.37
CA LEU A 378 -9.30 -1.12 13.03
C LEU A 378 -8.79 -0.08 14.03
N THR A 379 -8.11 -0.55 15.06
CA THR A 379 -7.32 0.29 15.98
C THR A 379 -6.11 0.89 15.24
N PRO A 380 -5.43 1.89 15.82
CA PRO A 380 -4.18 2.44 15.23
C PRO A 380 -3.06 1.41 15.00
N TRP A 381 -3.13 0.26 15.62
CA TRP A 381 -2.16 -0.85 15.51
C TRP A 381 -2.71 -2.07 14.76
N TYR A 382 -3.71 -1.85 13.87
CA TYR A 382 -4.27 -2.86 12.95
C TYR A 382 -5.04 -4.02 13.59
N GLU A 383 -5.35 -3.95 14.89
CA GLU A 383 -6.25 -4.87 15.57
C GLU A 383 -7.71 -4.51 15.27
N GLY A 384 -8.58 -5.49 15.09
CA GLY A 384 -10.00 -5.21 14.85
C GLY A 384 -10.63 -4.53 16.06
N LYS A 385 -11.39 -3.45 15.81
CA LYS A 385 -12.10 -2.75 16.88
C LYS A 385 -13.07 -3.71 17.55
N ASN A 386 -13.06 -3.79 18.87
CA ASN A 386 -13.84 -4.70 19.70
C ASN A 386 -13.53 -6.22 19.51
N THR A 387 -12.46 -6.58 18.79
CA THR A 387 -12.05 -7.98 18.60
C THR A 387 -10.59 -8.19 19.00
N PRO A 388 -10.27 -8.14 20.31
CA PRO A 388 -8.89 -8.30 20.80
C PRO A 388 -8.26 -9.61 20.35
N GLY A 389 -7.01 -9.56 19.83
CA GLY A 389 -6.28 -10.70 19.29
C GLY A 389 -6.58 -11.03 17.82
N LEU A 390 -7.51 -10.30 17.19
CA LEU A 390 -7.75 -10.38 15.75
C LEU A 390 -7.10 -9.18 15.05
N PHE A 391 -6.17 -9.42 14.14
CA PHE A 391 -5.51 -8.39 13.35
C PHE A 391 -5.83 -8.56 11.87
N VAL A 392 -5.95 -7.45 11.16
CA VAL A 392 -6.24 -7.47 9.73
C VAL A 392 -5.04 -6.96 8.95
N LEU A 393 -4.64 -7.70 7.93
CA LEU A 393 -3.44 -7.46 7.13
C LEU A 393 -3.78 -7.26 5.65
N GLY A 394 -2.86 -6.63 4.94
CA GLY A 394 -2.98 -6.44 3.49
C GLY A 394 -4.03 -5.42 3.10
N THR A 395 -4.61 -5.59 1.93
CA THR A 395 -5.57 -4.63 1.35
C THR A 395 -6.77 -4.36 2.27
N ALA A 396 -7.18 -5.33 3.08
CA ALA A 396 -8.29 -5.16 4.02
C ALA A 396 -7.96 -4.21 5.18
N SER A 397 -6.69 -4.00 5.50
CA SER A 397 -6.26 -3.05 6.54
C SER A 397 -6.24 -1.58 6.09
N HIS A 398 -6.51 -1.32 4.82
CA HIS A 398 -6.50 0.02 4.21
C HIS A 398 -7.57 0.99 4.77
N SER A 399 -8.46 0.54 5.64
CA SER A 399 -9.35 1.43 6.40
C SER A 399 -8.57 2.46 7.24
N ARG A 400 -7.32 2.18 7.61
CA ARG A 400 -6.47 3.06 8.41
C ARG A 400 -5.90 4.25 7.64
N ASP A 401 -5.68 4.07 6.35
CA ASP A 401 -5.14 5.09 5.44
C ASP A 401 -5.96 5.20 4.15
N TYR A 402 -7.29 5.01 4.26
CA TYR A 402 -8.21 4.89 3.13
C TYR A 402 -8.04 6.02 2.12
N ARG A 403 -7.58 5.65 0.90
CA ARG A 403 -7.30 6.55 -0.21
C ARG A 403 -6.26 7.64 0.09
N SER A 404 -5.36 7.40 1.01
CA SER A 404 -4.28 8.33 1.36
C SER A 404 -2.92 7.78 0.98
N SER A 405 -2.51 6.65 1.55
CA SER A 405 -1.20 6.05 1.37
C SER A 405 -1.29 4.68 0.67
N ALA A 406 -0.19 3.93 0.64
CA ALA A 406 -0.11 2.68 -0.08
C ALA A 406 -0.53 1.43 0.73
N GLY A 407 -1.20 1.59 1.88
CA GLY A 407 -1.59 0.46 2.75
C GLY A 407 -2.50 -0.58 2.10
N GLY A 408 -3.20 -0.23 1.02
CA GLY A 408 -4.01 -1.17 0.23
C GLY A 408 -3.22 -2.01 -0.78
N PHE A 409 -1.91 -1.80 -0.94
CA PHE A 409 -1.06 -2.38 -2.01
C PHE A 409 0.15 -3.10 -1.43
N VAL A 410 0.74 -4.02 -2.21
CA VAL A 410 1.87 -4.85 -1.76
C VAL A 410 3.03 -4.02 -1.24
N HIS A 411 3.43 -2.98 -1.96
CA HIS A 411 4.55 -2.11 -1.59
C HIS A 411 4.32 -1.30 -0.31
N GLY A 412 3.07 -1.15 0.13
CA GLY A 412 2.74 -0.51 1.41
C GLY A 412 2.52 -1.53 2.52
N PHE A 413 1.59 -2.47 2.34
CA PHE A 413 1.22 -3.37 3.43
C PHE A 413 2.33 -4.37 3.83
N ARG A 414 3.36 -4.59 3.04
CA ARG A 414 4.53 -5.36 3.48
C ARG A 414 5.20 -4.73 4.71
N TYR A 415 5.17 -3.39 4.82
CA TYR A 415 5.69 -2.65 5.98
C TYR A 415 4.69 -2.60 7.14
N THR A 416 3.39 -2.48 6.89
CA THR A 416 2.39 -2.59 7.97
C THR A 416 2.37 -4.00 8.56
N ALA A 417 2.57 -5.05 7.76
CA ALA A 417 2.74 -6.42 8.25
C ALA A 417 3.98 -6.54 9.14
N ARG A 418 5.10 -5.88 8.79
CA ARG A 418 6.31 -5.80 9.63
C ARG A 418 6.03 -5.08 10.95
N ALA A 419 5.33 -3.95 10.90
CA ALA A 419 4.95 -3.21 12.10
C ALA A 419 4.04 -4.03 13.03
N VAL A 420 3.03 -4.70 12.49
CA VAL A 420 2.16 -5.61 13.27
C VAL A 420 2.97 -6.76 13.87
N HIS A 421 3.89 -7.37 13.13
CA HIS A 421 4.74 -8.43 13.68
C HIS A 421 5.59 -7.92 14.86
N ARG A 422 6.23 -6.75 14.75
CA ARG A 422 7.01 -6.15 15.84
C ARG A 422 6.15 -5.91 17.08
N LEU A 423 4.93 -5.46 16.90
CA LEU A 423 3.95 -5.29 17.97
C LEU A 423 3.57 -6.63 18.63
N LEU A 424 3.31 -7.67 17.83
CA LEU A 424 3.00 -9.02 18.35
C LEU A 424 4.18 -9.59 19.15
N GLU A 425 5.40 -9.38 18.68
CA GLU A 425 6.62 -9.78 19.39
C GLU A 425 6.70 -9.13 20.77
N HIS A 426 6.42 -7.84 20.87
CA HIS A 426 6.39 -7.19 22.17
C HIS A 426 5.24 -7.68 23.05
N ARG A 427 4.01 -7.69 22.52
CA ARG A 427 2.80 -8.02 23.30
C ARG A 427 2.79 -9.44 23.86
N TYR A 428 3.17 -10.42 23.03
CA TYR A 428 3.03 -11.83 23.38
C TYR A 428 4.34 -12.52 23.78
N HIS A 429 5.48 -11.95 23.39
CA HIS A 429 6.80 -12.55 23.64
C HIS A 429 7.75 -11.63 24.40
N ARG A 430 7.31 -10.41 24.75
CA ARG A 430 8.08 -9.40 25.49
C ARG A 430 9.39 -8.99 24.81
N ASN A 431 9.49 -9.20 23.50
CA ASN A 431 10.58 -8.72 22.68
C ASN A 431 10.31 -7.25 22.34
N PRO A 432 11.09 -6.27 22.79
CA PRO A 432 10.83 -4.88 22.50
C PRO A 432 10.93 -4.59 21.00
N TRP A 433 10.30 -3.50 20.55
CA TRP A 433 10.43 -3.03 19.18
C TRP A 433 11.90 -2.83 18.86
N PRO A 434 12.42 -3.35 17.73
CA PRO A 434 13.81 -3.21 17.38
C PRO A 434 14.24 -1.75 17.34
N SER A 435 15.32 -1.40 18.02
CA SER A 435 15.88 -0.06 18.05
C SER A 435 17.39 -0.08 17.75
N THR A 436 17.86 0.99 17.13
CA THR A 436 19.29 1.23 16.94
C THR A 436 19.73 2.26 17.96
N GLN A 437 20.73 1.88 18.79
CA GLN A 437 21.35 2.79 19.74
C GLN A 437 22.39 3.66 19.04
N LEU A 438 22.22 4.97 19.12
CA LEU A 438 23.08 5.95 18.46
C LEU A 438 23.63 6.95 19.48
N LEU A 439 24.83 7.45 19.24
CA LEU A 439 25.30 8.68 19.85
C LEU A 439 24.61 9.87 19.16
N THR A 440 24.34 10.93 19.90
CA THR A 440 23.76 12.17 19.33
C THR A 440 24.61 12.75 18.21
N THR A 441 25.91 12.49 18.21
CA THR A 441 26.85 12.86 17.15
C THR A 441 26.53 12.23 15.81
N HIS A 442 25.94 11.03 15.79
CA HIS A 442 25.60 10.30 14.56
C HIS A 442 24.16 10.51 14.10
N LEU A 443 23.35 11.18 14.91
CA LEU A 443 21.91 11.29 14.67
C LEU A 443 21.60 11.97 13.34
N GLN A 444 22.28 13.05 13.03
CA GLN A 444 22.06 13.77 11.77
C GLN A 444 22.32 12.89 10.54
N SER A 445 23.47 12.22 10.51
CA SER A 445 23.84 11.33 9.40
C SER A 445 22.89 10.15 9.28
N TRP A 446 22.44 9.61 10.42
CA TRP A 446 21.47 8.52 10.42
C TRP A 446 20.12 8.93 9.87
N ILE A 447 19.59 10.11 10.27
CA ILE A 447 18.36 10.65 9.73
C ILE A 447 18.46 10.80 8.21
N LEU A 448 19.52 11.42 7.70
CA LEU A 448 19.70 11.64 6.26
C LEU A 448 19.81 10.30 5.51
N LYS A 449 20.57 9.35 6.04
CA LYS A 449 20.64 8.00 5.49
C LYS A 449 19.25 7.34 5.40
N ARG A 450 18.47 7.41 6.48
CA ARG A 450 17.10 6.85 6.48
C ARG A 450 16.19 7.57 5.49
N VAL A 451 16.28 8.88 5.40
CA VAL A 451 15.53 9.69 4.42
C VAL A 451 15.89 9.30 2.99
N ASP A 452 17.18 9.08 2.70
CA ASP A 452 17.65 8.67 1.37
C ASP A 452 17.23 7.23 1.02
N GLU A 453 17.39 6.30 1.94
CA GLU A 453 17.29 4.86 1.64
C GLU A 453 15.92 4.24 1.98
N ALA A 454 15.28 4.64 3.08
CA ALA A 454 14.14 3.92 3.64
C ALA A 454 12.94 3.84 2.69
N SER A 455 12.48 2.65 2.41
CA SER A 455 11.28 2.42 1.60
C SER A 455 9.98 2.46 2.42
N GLY A 456 9.99 1.96 3.66
CA GLY A 456 8.80 1.89 4.51
C GLY A 456 8.12 3.24 4.73
N PRO A 457 8.78 4.23 5.32
CA PRO A 457 8.21 5.57 5.51
C PRO A 457 7.86 6.28 4.18
N TYR A 458 8.65 6.01 3.11
CA TYR A 458 8.38 6.56 1.78
C TYR A 458 7.07 6.03 1.19
N GLN A 459 6.82 4.72 1.25
CA GLN A 459 5.61 4.08 0.71
C GLN A 459 4.38 4.31 1.59
N MET A 460 4.60 4.36 2.91
CA MET A 460 3.56 4.54 3.93
C MET A 460 3.64 5.93 4.56
N PHE A 461 3.83 6.95 3.69
CA PHE A 461 3.89 8.35 4.10
C PHE A 461 2.66 8.72 4.97
N GLU A 462 2.89 9.55 5.98
CA GLU A 462 1.88 9.98 6.95
C GLU A 462 1.23 8.84 7.79
N VAL A 463 1.67 7.58 7.61
CA VAL A 463 1.13 6.39 8.31
C VAL A 463 2.18 5.74 9.19
N LEU A 464 3.37 5.47 8.62
CA LEU A 464 4.53 4.97 9.35
C LEU A 464 5.60 6.07 9.41
N GLY A 465 6.24 6.19 10.55
CA GLY A 465 7.35 7.12 10.74
C GLY A 465 8.43 6.51 11.64
N ASP A 466 9.61 7.11 11.59
CA ASP A 466 10.69 6.71 12.48
C ASP A 466 10.61 7.55 13.76
N VAL A 467 10.75 6.90 14.92
CA VAL A 467 10.69 7.55 16.24
C VAL A 467 12.07 7.51 16.89
N ILE A 468 12.56 8.67 17.30
CA ILE A 468 13.86 8.85 17.92
C ILE A 468 13.65 9.25 19.38
N LEU A 469 13.97 8.37 20.31
CA LEU A 469 13.87 8.63 21.74
C LEU A 469 15.20 9.22 22.23
N LEU A 470 15.14 10.44 22.76
CA LEU A 470 16.31 11.18 23.21
C LEU A 470 16.71 10.75 24.64
N ARG A 471 18.02 10.48 24.87
CA ARG A 471 18.58 9.97 26.12
C ARG A 471 19.82 10.78 26.57
N GLY A 472 19.79 12.09 26.41
CA GLY A 472 20.96 12.93 26.65
C GLY A 472 21.99 12.80 25.52
N SER A 473 23.15 12.19 25.78
CA SER A 473 24.21 11.97 24.79
C SER A 473 23.96 10.82 23.83
N ARG A 474 22.88 10.06 24.03
CA ARG A 474 22.48 8.91 23.19
C ARG A 474 21.04 9.06 22.76
N CYS A 475 20.65 8.30 21.75
CA CYS A 475 19.27 8.17 21.33
C CYS A 475 18.97 6.74 20.87
N GLU A 476 17.71 6.35 20.96
CA GLU A 476 17.19 5.09 20.47
C GLU A 476 16.35 5.37 19.24
N TYR A 477 16.71 4.80 18.11
CA TYR A 477 16.06 4.99 16.83
C TYR A 477 15.16 3.81 16.52
N LEU A 478 13.84 4.02 16.53
CA LEU A 478 12.82 3.03 16.22
C LEU A 478 12.30 3.30 14.80
N GLU A 479 12.39 2.30 13.93
CA GLU A 479 11.96 2.43 12.54
C GLU A 479 10.50 2.03 12.35
N GLU A 480 9.76 2.79 11.52
CA GLU A 480 8.46 2.44 10.96
C GLU A 480 7.37 2.20 12.02
N PHE A 481 7.33 3.03 13.03
CA PHE A 481 6.26 2.97 14.02
C PHE A 481 4.95 3.56 13.46
N PRO A 482 3.77 2.95 13.72
CA PRO A 482 2.48 3.50 13.30
C PRO A 482 2.18 4.84 13.97
N LEU A 483 2.14 5.93 13.21
CA LEU A 483 2.04 7.30 13.76
C LEU A 483 0.79 7.52 14.60
N GLN A 484 -0.34 6.95 14.20
CA GLN A 484 -1.59 7.10 14.95
C GLN A 484 -1.59 6.34 16.30
N ALA A 485 -0.64 5.41 16.48
CA ALA A 485 -0.44 4.68 17.73
C ALA A 485 0.59 5.35 18.65
N LEU A 486 1.14 6.51 18.26
CA LEU A 486 2.17 7.21 19.03
C LEU A 486 1.82 7.44 20.51
N PRO A 487 0.57 7.78 20.90
CA PRO A 487 0.21 7.88 22.31
C PRO A 487 0.42 6.61 23.14
N GLN A 488 0.42 5.46 22.50
CA GLN A 488 0.63 4.15 23.14
C GLN A 488 2.04 3.59 22.90
N LEU A 489 3.01 4.44 22.52
CA LEU A 489 4.35 4.00 22.16
C LEU A 489 4.95 3.06 23.21
N SER A 490 4.98 3.45 24.47
CA SER A 490 5.58 2.64 25.54
C SER A 490 4.95 1.26 25.66
N SER A 491 3.61 1.20 25.68
CA SER A 491 2.88 -0.07 25.81
C SER A 491 2.98 -0.98 24.58
N LEU A 492 3.17 -0.40 23.39
CA LEU A 492 3.23 -1.14 22.12
C LEU A 492 4.65 -1.51 21.70
N SER A 493 5.65 -0.79 22.18
CA SER A 493 7.03 -0.98 21.77
C SER A 493 7.97 -1.50 22.86
N GLY A 494 7.61 -1.30 24.13
CA GLY A 494 8.50 -1.58 25.26
C GLY A 494 9.60 -0.53 25.48
N HIS A 495 9.47 0.64 24.85
CA HIS A 495 10.40 1.77 25.02
C HIS A 495 9.70 2.97 25.63
N ASP A 496 10.29 3.57 26.65
CA ASP A 496 9.71 4.74 27.31
C ASP A 496 10.33 6.04 26.79
N VAL A 497 9.54 7.13 26.85
CA VAL A 497 10.04 8.47 26.55
C VAL A 497 10.69 9.05 27.80
N SER A 498 11.92 9.56 27.65
CA SER A 498 12.63 10.24 28.73
C SER A 498 12.26 11.72 28.82
N MET A 499 12.78 12.40 29.86
CA MET A 499 12.66 13.85 30.02
C MET A 499 13.25 14.68 28.87
N HIS A 500 14.10 14.09 28.03
CA HIS A 500 14.67 14.75 26.86
C HIS A 500 13.76 14.77 25.64
N GLY A 501 12.63 14.04 25.69
CA GLY A 501 11.63 14.00 24.64
C GLY A 501 11.94 13.04 23.49
N LEU A 502 11.27 13.28 22.38
CA LEU A 502 11.39 12.46 21.16
C LEU A 502 11.31 13.31 19.90
N ILE A 503 11.90 12.80 18.82
CA ILE A 503 11.73 13.33 17.47
C ILE A 503 11.03 12.26 16.62
N VAL A 504 10.03 12.67 15.83
CA VAL A 504 9.35 11.77 14.88
C VAL A 504 9.65 12.24 13.47
N VAL A 505 10.20 11.36 12.64
CA VAL A 505 10.50 11.62 11.23
C VAL A 505 9.40 11.04 10.36
N VAL A 506 8.76 11.89 9.57
CA VAL A 506 7.59 11.54 8.76
C VAL A 506 7.83 11.98 7.32
N MET A 507 7.59 11.11 6.36
CA MET A 507 7.46 11.52 4.95
C MET A 507 6.06 12.08 4.75
N GLN A 508 5.93 13.31 4.28
CA GLN A 508 4.67 14.04 4.21
C GLN A 508 4.53 14.79 2.89
N TYR A 509 3.32 14.77 2.32
CA TYR A 509 2.95 15.65 1.22
C TYR A 509 2.49 17.02 1.73
N GLY A 510 2.76 18.06 0.94
CA GLY A 510 2.14 19.36 1.15
C GLY A 510 0.66 19.35 0.78
N LYS A 511 -0.08 20.36 1.26
CA LYS A 511 -1.57 20.36 1.24
C LYS A 511 -2.20 21.38 0.32
N LYS A 512 -1.44 22.02 -0.52
CA LYS A 512 -2.00 23.05 -1.40
C LYS A 512 -2.62 22.40 -2.63
N LYS A 513 -3.78 22.91 -3.06
CA LYS A 513 -4.30 22.64 -4.41
C LYS A 513 -3.34 23.26 -5.40
N ILE A 514 -2.55 22.44 -6.08
CA ILE A 514 -1.56 22.89 -7.04
C ILE A 514 -1.80 22.20 -8.36
N ASP A 515 -1.49 22.95 -9.41
CA ASP A 515 -1.20 22.38 -10.71
C ASP A 515 0.10 21.57 -10.62
N TYR A 516 -0.04 20.25 -10.59
CA TYR A 516 1.09 19.32 -10.51
C TYR A 516 2.00 19.34 -11.75
N LEU A 517 1.55 19.94 -12.83
CA LEU A 517 2.36 20.23 -14.01
C LEU A 517 3.03 21.60 -13.92
N GLY A 518 2.63 22.43 -12.96
CA GLY A 518 3.20 23.74 -12.72
C GLY A 518 4.64 23.68 -12.21
N ARG A 519 5.40 24.74 -12.47
CA ARG A 519 6.82 24.84 -12.12
C ARG A 519 7.09 24.94 -10.61
N SER A 520 6.15 25.47 -9.83
CA SER A 520 6.31 25.79 -8.40
C SER A 520 5.84 24.66 -7.48
N ARG A 521 6.00 23.41 -7.87
CA ARG A 521 5.56 22.26 -7.09
C ARG A 521 6.51 21.85 -5.96
N ALA A 522 7.82 22.09 -6.13
CA ALA A 522 8.86 21.85 -5.13
C ALA A 522 9.53 23.17 -4.72
N GLU A 523 9.93 23.28 -3.48
CA GLU A 523 10.69 24.41 -2.97
C GLU A 523 12.17 24.03 -2.90
N THR A 524 13.04 24.89 -3.40
CA THR A 524 14.49 24.69 -3.37
C THR A 524 15.16 25.38 -2.20
N GLU A 525 14.52 26.43 -1.68
CA GLU A 525 15.03 27.20 -0.55
C GLU A 525 14.61 26.54 0.75
N TRP A 526 15.57 26.20 1.62
CA TRP A 526 15.31 25.50 2.88
C TRP A 526 14.37 26.26 3.82
N THR A 527 14.37 27.59 3.78
CA THR A 527 13.46 28.45 4.55
C THR A 527 12.00 28.33 4.13
N ASN A 528 11.77 27.87 2.90
CA ASN A 528 10.46 27.67 2.30
C ASN A 528 10.06 26.20 2.20
N ALA A 529 10.88 25.26 2.68
CA ALA A 529 10.63 23.80 2.57
C ALA A 529 9.21 23.39 3.06
N TRP A 530 8.67 24.08 4.08
CA TRP A 530 7.32 23.87 4.58
C TRP A 530 6.20 24.20 3.57
N LYS A 531 6.52 24.92 2.49
CA LYS A 531 5.59 25.24 1.41
C LYS A 531 5.56 24.17 0.32
N SER A 532 6.51 23.24 0.32
CA SER A 532 6.58 22.17 -0.68
C SER A 532 5.29 21.36 -0.73
N ASN A 533 4.86 21.01 -1.92
CA ASN A 533 3.69 20.16 -2.14
C ASN A 533 4.06 18.72 -2.47
N PHE A 534 5.34 18.47 -2.69
CA PHE A 534 5.87 17.15 -2.90
C PHE A 534 6.09 16.40 -1.58
N LEU A 535 6.32 15.11 -1.72
CA LEU A 535 6.73 14.26 -0.62
C LEU A 535 8.10 14.73 -0.13
N HIS A 536 8.19 15.11 1.14
CA HIS A 536 9.44 15.54 1.77
C HIS A 536 9.45 15.09 3.24
N PRO A 537 10.64 14.97 3.86
CA PRO A 537 10.76 14.61 5.26
C PRO A 537 10.39 15.78 6.16
N VAL A 538 9.62 15.49 7.19
CA VAL A 538 9.25 16.44 8.25
C VAL A 538 9.58 15.86 9.60
N LEU A 539 10.29 16.61 10.43
CA LEU A 539 10.66 16.23 11.78
C LEU A 539 9.81 16.98 12.79
N TYR A 540 9.20 16.22 13.70
CA TYR A 540 8.35 16.72 14.78
C TYR A 540 9.06 16.45 16.10
N TYR A 541 9.37 17.50 16.86
CA TYR A 541 9.95 17.36 18.21
C TYR A 541 8.90 17.55 19.29
N TYR A 542 8.83 16.60 20.21
CA TYR A 542 7.95 16.61 21.38
C TYR A 542 8.76 16.40 22.67
N LYS A 543 8.48 17.20 23.72
CA LYS A 543 9.05 17.01 25.04
C LYS A 543 8.41 15.81 25.77
N THR A 544 7.17 15.51 25.48
CA THR A 544 6.39 14.40 26.04
C THR A 544 5.62 13.70 24.92
N LEU A 545 5.20 12.46 25.14
CA LEU A 545 4.32 11.79 24.18
C LEU A 545 3.04 12.57 23.99
N PRO A 546 2.61 12.80 22.73
CA PRO A 546 1.27 13.33 22.48
C PRO A 546 0.20 12.44 23.07
N SER A 547 -0.81 13.03 23.68
CA SER A 547 -1.98 12.31 24.21
C SER A 547 -2.94 11.90 23.09
N VAL A 548 -3.88 11.00 23.41
CA VAL A 548 -4.96 10.60 22.49
C VAL A 548 -5.83 11.80 22.11
N GLU A 549 -6.07 12.71 23.05
CA GLU A 549 -6.84 13.94 22.85
C GLU A 549 -6.13 14.90 21.89
N GLU A 550 -4.85 15.11 22.07
CA GLU A 550 -4.02 15.93 21.15
C GLU A 550 -4.02 15.33 19.74
N MET A 551 -3.94 14.00 19.61
CA MET A 551 -4.06 13.33 18.32
C MET A 551 -5.41 13.58 17.64
N LYS A 552 -6.50 13.68 18.37
CA LYS A 552 -7.83 14.03 17.83
C LYS A 552 -7.91 15.49 17.39
N LEU A 553 -7.26 16.39 18.14
CA LEU A 553 -7.26 17.83 17.92
C LEU A 553 -6.17 18.30 16.96
N ARG A 554 -5.41 17.39 16.35
CA ARG A 554 -4.36 17.74 15.41
C ARG A 554 -4.90 18.59 14.25
N PRO A 555 -4.08 19.48 13.67
CA PRO A 555 -4.50 20.31 12.54
C PRO A 555 -5.00 19.43 11.38
N ASN A 556 -6.05 19.90 10.69
CA ASN A 556 -6.63 19.16 9.58
C ASN A 556 -5.56 18.82 8.53
N GLY A 557 -5.46 17.55 8.23
CA GLY A 557 -4.52 17.00 7.27
C GLY A 557 -3.08 16.91 7.80
N TRP A 558 -2.78 17.10 9.08
CA TRP A 558 -1.50 16.76 9.67
C TRP A 558 -1.54 15.30 10.18
N PRO A 559 -0.45 14.53 10.05
CA PRO A 559 -0.38 13.18 10.60
C PRO A 559 -0.27 13.19 12.13
N LEU A 560 0.30 14.25 12.69
CA LEU A 560 0.61 14.42 14.12
C LEU A 560 0.11 15.76 14.67
N PRO A 561 -0.03 15.91 16.00
CA PRO A 561 -0.36 17.18 16.65
C PRO A 561 0.73 18.23 16.47
N ARG A 562 0.45 19.47 16.87
CA ARG A 562 1.45 20.54 16.85
C ARG A 562 2.62 20.20 17.77
N PRO A 563 3.88 20.17 17.27
CA PRO A 563 5.06 19.89 18.07
C PRO A 563 5.59 21.17 18.76
N GLN A 564 6.56 21.01 19.66
CA GLN A 564 7.32 22.12 20.20
C GLN A 564 8.28 22.73 19.18
N ALA A 565 8.82 21.90 18.29
CA ALA A 565 9.60 22.37 17.14
C ALA A 565 9.34 21.46 15.93
N ILE A 566 9.36 22.06 14.74
CA ILE A 566 9.16 21.35 13.48
C ILE A 566 10.25 21.76 12.48
N HIS A 567 10.69 20.80 11.70
CA HIS A 567 11.65 21.02 10.63
C HIS A 567 11.24 20.28 9.36
N HIS A 568 11.20 20.99 8.25
CA HIS A 568 10.96 20.45 6.92
C HIS A 568 12.29 20.38 6.17
N ILE A 569 12.65 19.20 5.68
CA ILE A 569 13.83 19.03 4.83
C ILE A 569 13.41 19.26 3.38
N VAL A 570 14.19 20.07 2.66
CA VAL A 570 13.96 20.31 1.23
C VAL A 570 13.98 18.98 0.48
N GLU A 571 13.01 18.79 -0.38
CA GLU A 571 12.88 17.60 -1.22
C GLU A 571 14.10 17.45 -2.15
N ASP A 572 14.69 16.25 -2.15
CA ASP A 572 15.77 15.89 -3.07
C ASP A 572 15.84 14.37 -3.32
N PHE A 573 15.01 13.87 -4.23
CA PHE A 573 15.01 12.46 -4.60
C PHE A 573 16.02 12.09 -5.70
N LEU A 574 16.79 13.08 -6.18
CA LEU A 574 17.79 12.89 -7.22
C LEU A 574 19.20 12.67 -6.66
N THR A 575 19.47 13.15 -5.44
CA THR A 575 20.77 13.04 -4.78
C THR A 575 20.68 12.24 -3.48
N GLU A 576 21.72 12.30 -2.64
CA GLU A 576 21.82 11.60 -1.36
C GLU A 576 21.41 12.47 -0.17
N TRP A 577 20.67 13.56 -0.39
CA TRP A 577 20.19 14.50 0.62
C TRP A 577 21.32 15.15 1.43
N ASP A 578 22.45 15.40 0.79
CA ASP A 578 23.72 15.80 1.41
C ASP A 578 24.15 17.24 1.10
N ALA A 579 23.31 18.02 0.45
CA ALA A 579 23.64 19.42 0.13
C ALA A 579 23.85 20.25 1.42
N PRO A 580 25.01 20.90 1.59
CA PRO A 580 25.36 21.56 2.84
C PRO A 580 24.38 22.65 3.28
N ILE A 581 23.91 23.46 2.36
CA ILE A 581 23.04 24.62 2.67
C ILE A 581 21.57 24.19 2.84
N SER A 582 21.09 23.30 1.99
CA SER A 582 19.67 22.92 1.94
C SER A 582 19.31 21.82 2.94
N HIS A 583 20.21 20.87 3.21
CA HIS A 583 19.94 19.68 4.04
C HIS A 583 20.72 19.69 5.34
N ILE A 584 22.04 19.77 5.26
CA ILE A 584 22.94 19.50 6.40
C ILE A 584 22.83 20.57 7.48
N GLN A 585 23.04 21.85 7.12
CA GLN A 585 23.06 22.93 8.11
C GLN A 585 21.71 23.21 8.74
N PRO A 586 20.59 23.26 8.00
CA PRO A 586 19.29 23.45 8.60
C PRO A 586 18.91 22.32 9.56
N LEU A 587 19.14 21.06 9.18
CA LEU A 587 18.87 19.89 10.04
C LEU A 587 19.74 19.94 11.29
N ARG A 588 21.02 20.27 11.17
CA ARG A 588 21.91 20.44 12.33
C ARG A 588 21.37 21.48 13.31
N ARG A 589 20.99 22.67 12.83
CA ARG A 589 20.44 23.73 13.68
C ARG A 589 19.16 23.31 14.39
N PHE A 590 18.31 22.57 13.70
CA PHE A 590 17.09 21.99 14.30
C PHE A 590 17.45 21.00 15.44
N LEU A 591 18.41 20.09 15.18
CA LEU A 591 18.85 19.13 16.18
C LEU A 591 19.55 19.81 17.37
N GLU A 592 20.38 20.83 17.13
CA GLU A 592 21.02 21.64 18.18
C GLU A 592 19.96 22.30 19.08
N HIS A 593 18.87 22.81 18.46
CA HIS A 593 17.75 23.37 19.23
C HIS A 593 17.02 22.31 20.05
N CYS A 594 16.74 21.12 19.49
CA CYS A 594 16.04 20.05 20.22
C CYS A 594 16.88 19.44 21.33
N LEU A 595 18.17 19.25 21.08
CA LEU A 595 19.12 18.59 22.00
C LEU A 595 19.76 19.57 23.00
N GLN A 596 19.62 20.87 22.78
CA GLN A 596 20.30 21.93 23.57
C GLN A 596 21.81 21.70 23.64
N THR A 597 22.40 21.27 22.52
CA THR A 597 23.83 20.86 22.41
C THR A 597 24.41 21.38 21.12
N ASP A 598 25.63 21.89 21.17
CA ASP A 598 26.37 22.30 19.96
C ASP A 598 26.89 21.05 19.21
N LEU A 599 26.37 20.80 18.01
CA LEU A 599 26.74 19.67 17.18
C LEU A 599 27.88 19.97 16.19
N ARG A 600 28.41 21.17 16.14
CA ARG A 600 29.46 21.53 15.18
C ARG A 600 30.74 20.70 15.39
N ALA A 601 31.10 20.44 16.64
CA ALA A 601 32.26 19.60 16.96
C ALA A 601 32.04 18.12 16.58
N PHE A 602 30.82 17.64 16.69
CA PHE A 602 30.44 16.25 16.46
C PHE A 602 30.25 15.89 14.99
N TYR A 603 30.06 16.89 14.13
CA TYR A 603 29.84 16.65 12.71
C TYR A 603 31.02 15.95 12.03
N ALA A 604 32.24 16.26 12.46
CA ALA A 604 33.45 15.58 11.98
C ALA A 604 33.46 14.07 12.28
N GLU A 605 32.94 13.65 13.43
CA GLU A 605 32.78 12.23 13.76
C GLU A 605 31.75 11.55 12.88
N SER A 606 30.66 12.24 12.57
CA SER A 606 29.64 11.72 11.65
C SER A 606 30.19 11.48 10.25
N CYS A 607 30.99 12.39 9.71
CA CYS A 607 31.66 12.20 8.42
C CYS A 607 32.64 11.00 8.45
N PHE A 608 33.35 10.81 9.54
CA PHE A 608 34.20 9.65 9.71
C PHE A 608 33.40 8.35 9.66
N HIS A 609 32.31 8.24 10.39
CA HIS A 609 31.45 7.06 10.37
C HIS A 609 30.80 6.81 9.00
N LEU A 610 30.36 7.86 8.30
CA LEU A 610 29.85 7.74 6.94
C LEU A 610 30.91 7.23 5.98
N SER A 611 32.16 7.68 6.11
CA SER A 611 33.26 7.22 5.27
C SER A 611 33.61 5.74 5.51
N LEU A 612 33.37 5.21 6.70
CA LEU A 612 33.54 3.79 7.00
C LEU A 612 32.42 2.92 6.39
N THR A 613 31.23 3.46 6.25
CA THR A 613 30.04 2.70 5.80
C THR A 613 29.78 2.81 4.28
N HIS A 614 30.33 3.83 3.63
CA HIS A 614 30.11 4.10 2.20
C HIS A 614 31.46 4.00 1.44
N ARG A 615 31.42 3.37 0.26
CA ARG A 615 32.60 3.34 -0.64
C ARG A 615 33.04 4.74 -1.07
N THR A 616 32.09 5.66 -1.17
CA THR A 616 32.32 7.06 -1.48
C THR A 616 31.65 7.89 -0.40
N PRO A 617 32.41 8.63 0.42
CA PRO A 617 31.84 9.51 1.43
C PRO A 617 30.93 10.56 0.79
N PRO A 618 29.85 10.97 1.46
CA PRO A 618 28.97 12.04 0.97
C PRO A 618 29.74 13.31 0.58
N LEU A 619 29.23 14.03 -0.42
CA LEU A 619 29.89 15.20 -1.01
C LEU A 619 30.30 16.26 0.03
N PHE A 620 29.46 16.50 1.03
CA PHE A 620 29.76 17.43 2.11
C PHE A 620 30.93 17.00 2.98
N CYS A 621 31.15 15.71 3.15
CA CYS A 621 32.34 15.18 3.82
C CYS A 621 33.58 15.30 2.94
N GLN A 622 33.45 15.09 1.62
CA GLN A 622 34.55 15.20 0.65
C GLN A 622 34.98 16.66 0.45
N GLN A 623 34.05 17.60 0.39
CA GLN A 623 34.32 19.04 0.15
C GLN A 623 34.97 19.76 1.34
N GLY A 624 35.33 19.01 2.39
CA GLY A 624 36.18 19.58 3.40
C GLY A 624 35.45 20.31 4.50
N TYR A 625 34.26 19.84 4.88
CA TYR A 625 33.71 20.24 6.17
C TYR A 625 34.74 20.00 7.28
N LEU A 626 35.50 18.93 7.14
CA LEU A 626 36.71 18.63 7.97
C LEU A 626 37.83 19.67 7.78
N LYS A 627 37.98 20.29 6.60
CA LYS A 627 38.96 21.34 6.33
C LYS A 627 38.49 22.71 6.82
N GLN A 628 37.24 23.06 6.63
CA GLN A 628 36.67 24.39 6.96
C GLN A 628 36.34 24.57 8.44
N GLN A 629 36.10 23.51 9.19
CA GLN A 629 35.79 23.60 10.63
C GLN A 629 37.03 23.66 11.55
N GLY A 630 38.21 23.71 10.97
CA GLY A 630 39.43 23.93 11.76
C GLY A 630 39.67 22.85 12.82
N ILE A 631 39.50 21.57 12.47
CA ILE A 631 39.83 20.49 13.40
C ILE A 631 41.28 20.66 13.83
N PRO A 632 41.58 20.86 15.12
CA PRO A 632 42.90 21.05 15.60
C PRO A 632 43.82 19.93 15.11
N ARG A 633 45.04 20.27 14.68
CA ARG A 633 46.02 19.28 14.17
C ARG A 633 46.25 18.12 15.13
N ASN A 634 46.05 18.32 16.44
CA ASN A 634 46.23 17.38 17.50
C ASN A 634 44.94 16.74 18.04
N SER A 635 43.82 16.79 17.29
CA SER A 635 42.58 16.17 17.79
C SER A 635 42.65 14.65 17.75
N GLN A 636 42.09 13.98 18.77
CA GLN A 636 41.96 12.52 18.80
C GLN A 636 41.29 11.96 17.55
N LEU A 637 40.40 12.73 16.90
CA LEU A 637 39.75 12.34 15.67
C LEU A 637 40.75 12.20 14.52
N ARG A 638 41.70 13.14 14.37
CA ARG A 638 42.73 13.09 13.34
C ARG A 638 43.64 11.88 13.52
N GLN A 639 43.96 11.56 14.77
CA GLN A 639 44.71 10.36 15.13
C GLN A 639 43.94 9.08 14.72
N ARG A 640 42.69 9.00 15.08
CA ARG A 640 41.82 7.85 14.69
C ARG A 640 41.67 7.68 13.18
N VAL A 641 41.57 8.77 12.43
CA VAL A 641 41.49 8.74 10.95
C VAL A 641 42.80 8.23 10.37
N HIS A 642 43.92 8.64 10.92
CA HIS A 642 45.25 8.18 10.55
C HIS A 642 45.45 6.68 10.90
N ASP A 643 45.08 6.29 12.11
CA ASP A 643 45.23 4.90 12.61
C ASP A 643 44.28 3.93 11.84
N ALA A 644 43.18 4.41 11.29
CA ALA A 644 42.29 3.64 10.44
C ALA A 644 42.75 3.52 8.98
N GLY A 645 43.90 4.10 8.61
CA GLY A 645 44.41 4.04 7.25
C GLY A 645 43.62 4.81 6.21
N LEU A 646 42.73 5.71 6.66
CA LEU A 646 41.80 6.49 5.80
C LEU A 646 42.39 7.83 5.32
N THR A 647 43.64 8.14 5.72
CA THR A 647 44.39 9.25 5.14
C THR A 647 45.09 8.76 3.89
N HIS A 648 44.73 9.24 2.73
CA HIS A 648 45.67 9.35 1.62
C HIS A 648 46.85 10.19 2.14
N THR A 649 48.03 9.59 2.20
CA THR A 649 49.29 10.31 2.44
C THR A 649 49.36 11.45 1.43
N GLU A 650 49.06 12.69 1.88
CA GLU A 650 49.59 13.86 1.20
C GLU A 650 51.12 13.64 1.21
N ARG A 651 51.70 13.27 0.09
CA ARG A 651 53.12 13.48 -0.13
C ARG A 651 53.34 14.96 0.11
N ASP A 652 54.23 15.30 1.02
CA ASP A 652 54.76 16.64 1.17
C ASP A 652 55.21 17.12 -0.20
N VAL A 653 54.34 17.81 -0.91
CA VAL A 653 54.74 18.62 -2.06
C VAL A 653 55.18 19.92 -1.47
N GLY A 654 56.51 20.07 -1.45
CA GLY A 654 57.21 21.30 -1.11
C GLY A 654 56.56 22.45 -1.87
N THR A 655 56.52 23.57 -1.17
CA THR A 655 56.13 24.88 -1.71
C THR A 655 56.77 25.14 -3.08
N SER A 656 56.01 25.04 -4.14
CA SER A 656 56.26 25.71 -5.41
C SER A 656 54.94 25.99 -6.07
N ASP A 657 54.87 27.23 -6.48
CA ASP A 657 53.78 27.96 -7.07
C ASP A 657 52.99 27.24 -8.17
N ALA A 658 51.76 27.67 -8.25
CA ALA A 658 50.91 27.86 -9.43
C ALA A 658 50.43 26.63 -10.24
N ASP A 659 49.17 26.69 -10.55
CA ASP A 659 48.46 25.98 -11.61
C ASP A 659 48.27 24.48 -11.45
N SER A 660 47.21 24.12 -10.77
CA SER A 660 46.50 22.88 -11.06
C SER A 660 45.04 23.15 -11.21
N THR A 661 44.65 23.19 -12.44
CA THR A 661 43.29 23.09 -12.96
C THR A 661 42.58 21.87 -12.37
N PHE A 662 41.82 22.07 -11.29
CA PHE A 662 40.70 21.21 -10.97
C PHE A 662 39.51 21.62 -11.79
N PRO A 663 38.77 20.70 -12.42
CA PRO A 663 37.55 21.05 -13.11
C PRO A 663 36.57 21.65 -12.11
N ASN A 664 36.33 22.93 -12.18
CA ASN A 664 35.24 23.59 -11.51
C ASN A 664 33.92 23.07 -12.09
N TYR A 665 33.28 22.18 -11.41
CA TYR A 665 31.83 21.95 -11.57
C TYR A 665 31.08 23.02 -10.77
N LEU A 666 31.26 24.28 -11.16
CA LEU A 666 30.27 25.30 -10.91
C LEU A 666 29.28 25.26 -12.09
N ALA A 667 28.01 25.14 -11.77
CA ALA A 667 26.95 25.25 -12.75
C ALA A 667 27.15 26.52 -13.61
N PRO A 668 26.96 26.45 -14.93
CA PRO A 668 27.07 27.63 -15.76
C PRO A 668 25.98 28.61 -15.41
N ALA A 669 26.39 29.74 -14.87
CA ALA A 669 25.57 30.93 -14.84
C ALA A 669 25.35 31.39 -16.29
N GLY A 670 24.10 31.51 -16.68
CA GLY A 670 23.68 32.31 -17.80
C GLY A 670 23.94 31.73 -19.19
N ALA A 671 23.09 30.85 -19.66
CA ALA A 671 22.78 30.71 -21.07
C ALA A 671 21.44 31.39 -21.33
N SER A 672 21.49 32.60 -21.86
CA SER A 672 20.36 33.25 -22.52
C SER A 672 19.96 32.39 -23.72
N VAL A 673 18.84 31.69 -23.63
CA VAL A 673 18.23 31.05 -24.78
C VAL A 673 17.45 32.12 -25.53
N SER A 674 18.04 32.56 -26.66
CA SER A 674 17.35 33.31 -27.67
C SER A 674 16.14 32.53 -28.20
N SER A 675 15.05 33.23 -28.28
CA SER A 675 13.80 32.93 -28.96
C SER A 675 14.02 32.31 -30.35
N GLY A 676 13.40 31.19 -30.64
CA GLY A 676 13.23 30.72 -31.99
C GLY A 676 13.03 29.23 -32.14
N LEU A 677 11.83 28.73 -31.81
CA LEU A 677 11.23 27.58 -32.50
C LEU A 677 9.72 27.66 -32.28
N LYS A 678 9.05 28.28 -33.26
CA LYS A 678 7.64 28.03 -33.51
C LYS A 678 7.53 26.59 -34.01
N LEU A 679 6.80 25.76 -33.33
CA LEU A 679 6.20 24.57 -33.85
C LEU A 679 4.71 24.80 -33.93
N ASP A 680 4.26 25.04 -35.15
CA ASP A 680 2.88 24.90 -35.55
C ASP A 680 2.55 23.37 -35.48
N LEU A 681 1.64 23.00 -34.61
CA LEU A 681 0.60 22.03 -34.79
C LEU A 681 -0.26 21.96 -33.53
#